data_5c09b0e75e8e39abed3e67feb3b29941
#
_entry.id   5c09b0e75e8e39abed3e67feb3b29941
#
_cell.length_a   1.000
_cell.length_b   1.000
_cell.length_c   1.000
_cell.angle_alpha   90.00
_cell.angle_beta   90.00
_cell.angle_gamma   90.00
#
_symmetry.space_group_name_H-M   'P 1'
#
loop_
_entity.id
_entity.type
_entity.pdbx_description
1 polymer ?
#
loop_
_entity_poly.entity_id
_entity_poly.type
_entity_poly.pdbx_seq_one_letter_code
_entity_poly.pdbx_strand_id
1 'polypeptide(L)'
;MFQLNITEDDTSLEQALAYYDDGYNVVPLQRSNKKPPSFLGSWEQYKQSRPERSLVESWFKGRDNLQVALVCGKFVVVDADSPEAMDWVEKNMPACPFKVITGKGMHYYYNNPENYTTFATRRTNDTPIERLIDIRGVGGLIIAPWNRHANGQVYKPVTFPDWKIYDHNDLPDFTEVEFQKITGVPKTDTGVQTAPFSLDGVLEGSRNDGAARIAGYLISKNVNTEFVKIFLQNWNKNNNPPLPQTEIDGVVESVKSTHDRKNKIAPLFIQATETIQKPKDLFNPPGLLKDMFKFCEEIAQVPQPELSLVGALALTSVTCGRIYRTNMNNFSSMYFMGIAKSGQGKENIKTFVESVLNASDHEKLVVGDGYTSSGAVHSVLKMRPTQITIMDEFGKRLEAISNSGNTNKEDGIQTLMEAWGRCHGTLRPDNYSLMNVQEQYKEQMMNRVTHKPAITLVGLSVPKNFYSALNGGRIADGFLNRFVVVESKEPRRVGQLKRFNTPPTSIINWVNYVRRQRGSMSDLSRDNAEMDLDQIVLKFDKESEEILQDFAREIVKRQDILEKDNLEPLLSRSKEKAMRMALLCTLATNADAMTITGDVTRWAVDFIRYYDLLFIEACRDKVASSATESKIKQVLSFIRSRNGEGISKREVDRHELFRSMKSYEVKEIIE
;
A
#
# COMPACT_ATOMS: atom_id res chain seq x y z
N MET A 1 17.87 -34.82 -1.34
CA MET A 1 17.24 -35.40 -0.17
C MET A 1 18.33 -35.62 0.87
N PHE A 2 18.49 -34.72 1.80
CA PHE A 2 19.50 -34.85 2.86
C PHE A 2 18.81 -35.45 4.08
N GLN A 3 19.38 -36.48 4.64
CA GLN A 3 18.96 -37.08 5.90
C GLN A 3 19.54 -36.22 7.02
N LEU A 4 18.68 -35.55 7.80
CA LEU A 4 19.11 -34.80 8.98
C LEU A 4 19.54 -35.79 10.08
N ASN A 5 20.83 -36.04 10.19
CA ASN A 5 21.39 -36.80 11.28
C ASN A 5 21.60 -35.88 12.50
N ILE A 6 20.53 -35.52 13.21
CA ILE A 6 20.56 -34.72 14.42
C ILE A 6 20.08 -35.57 15.59
N THR A 7 20.77 -35.47 16.71
CA THR A 7 20.43 -36.13 17.98
C THR A 7 20.37 -35.15 19.14
N GLU A 8 19.94 -35.61 20.27
CA GLU A 8 19.95 -34.80 21.53
C GLU A 8 21.35 -34.53 22.05
N ASP A 9 22.35 -35.23 21.58
CA ASP A 9 23.75 -35.12 22.02
C ASP A 9 24.54 -34.10 21.15
N ASP A 10 24.00 -33.65 20.02
CA ASP A 10 24.63 -32.66 19.18
C ASP A 10 24.60 -31.26 19.84
N THR A 11 25.67 -30.52 19.63
CA THR A 11 25.76 -29.13 20.11
C THR A 11 24.69 -28.22 19.46
N SER A 12 24.33 -27.11 20.10
CA SER A 12 23.41 -26.14 19.53
C SER A 12 23.88 -25.61 18.18
N LEU A 13 25.18 -25.54 17.94
CA LEU A 13 25.76 -25.15 16.67
C LEU A 13 25.52 -26.21 15.58
N GLU A 14 25.80 -27.48 15.88
CA GLU A 14 25.60 -28.59 14.93
C GLU A 14 24.15 -28.72 14.54
N GLN A 15 23.23 -28.67 15.52
CA GLN A 15 21.80 -28.67 15.30
C GLN A 15 21.36 -27.46 14.44
N ALA A 16 21.82 -26.24 14.74
CA ALA A 16 21.45 -25.03 14.00
C ALA A 16 21.90 -25.09 12.54
N LEU A 17 23.14 -25.55 12.29
CA LEU A 17 23.68 -25.65 10.95
C LEU A 17 22.98 -26.76 10.15
N ALA A 18 22.67 -27.89 10.78
CA ALA A 18 21.94 -28.96 10.11
C ALA A 18 20.54 -28.52 9.68
N TYR A 19 19.77 -27.86 10.55
CA TYR A 19 18.48 -27.27 10.17
C TYR A 19 18.62 -26.19 9.11
N TYR A 20 19.64 -25.35 9.22
CA TYR A 20 19.90 -24.34 8.22
C TYR A 20 20.22 -24.96 6.86
N ASP A 21 21.14 -25.91 6.79
CA ASP A 21 21.56 -26.53 5.52
C ASP A 21 20.41 -27.30 4.84
N ASP A 22 19.44 -27.80 5.63
CA ASP A 22 18.21 -28.44 5.12
C ASP A 22 17.12 -27.42 4.70
N GLY A 23 17.41 -26.13 4.75
CA GLY A 23 16.52 -25.10 4.19
C GLY A 23 15.64 -24.36 5.19
N TYR A 24 15.73 -24.68 6.49
CA TYR A 24 14.96 -23.97 7.51
C TYR A 24 15.56 -22.61 7.83
N ASN A 25 14.69 -21.68 8.23
CA ASN A 25 15.10 -20.40 8.78
C ASN A 25 15.25 -20.55 10.30
N VAL A 26 16.49 -20.42 10.80
CA VAL A 26 16.85 -20.64 12.20
C VAL A 26 17.15 -19.36 12.94
N VAL A 27 16.74 -19.31 14.22
CA VAL A 27 16.96 -18.17 15.13
C VAL A 27 17.39 -18.71 16.50
N PRO A 28 18.39 -18.11 17.18
CA PRO A 28 18.76 -18.52 18.52
C PRO A 28 17.77 -18.01 19.57
N LEU A 29 17.41 -18.86 20.52
CA LEU A 29 16.67 -18.51 21.72
C LEU A 29 17.44 -18.89 22.98
N GLN A 30 17.27 -18.12 24.05
CA GLN A 30 17.81 -18.49 25.38
C GLN A 30 17.03 -19.67 25.94
N ARG A 31 17.72 -20.70 26.41
CA ARG A 31 17.08 -21.89 26.98
C ARG A 31 16.25 -21.57 28.24
N SER A 32 16.70 -20.58 29.02
CA SER A 32 16.07 -20.25 30.33
C SER A 32 14.69 -19.59 30.21
N ASN A 33 14.45 -18.80 29.13
CA ASN A 33 13.23 -17.97 29.02
C ASN A 33 12.59 -17.98 27.63
N LYS A 34 13.14 -18.76 26.70
CA LYS A 34 12.68 -18.87 25.30
C LYS A 34 12.63 -17.52 24.54
N LYS A 35 13.43 -16.53 24.99
CA LYS A 35 13.51 -15.22 24.31
C LYS A 35 14.77 -15.14 23.45
N PRO A 36 14.76 -14.36 22.38
CA PRO A 36 15.96 -14.07 21.61
C PRO A 36 17.05 -13.48 22.52
N PRO A 37 18.32 -13.88 22.39
CA PRO A 37 19.42 -13.30 23.17
C PRO A 37 19.67 -11.84 22.77
N SER A 38 20.18 -11.04 23.71
CA SER A 38 20.38 -9.59 23.51
C SER A 38 21.32 -9.25 22.33
N PHE A 39 22.27 -10.11 22.03
CA PHE A 39 23.21 -9.90 20.92
C PHE A 39 22.54 -10.03 19.53
N LEU A 40 21.38 -10.67 19.44
CA LEU A 40 20.62 -10.80 18.19
C LEU A 40 19.94 -9.48 17.79
N GLY A 41 19.69 -8.58 18.76
CA GLY A 41 18.87 -7.39 18.54
C GLY A 41 17.43 -7.75 18.25
N SER A 42 16.92 -7.33 17.09
CA SER A 42 15.58 -7.73 16.62
C SER A 42 15.69 -8.96 15.73
N TRP A 43 14.91 -9.99 16.01
CA TRP A 43 14.78 -11.18 15.17
C TRP A 43 13.68 -11.03 14.09
N GLU A 44 12.91 -9.95 14.15
CA GLU A 44 11.77 -9.68 13.24
C GLU A 44 12.15 -9.72 11.76
N GLN A 45 13.36 -9.27 11.42
CA GLN A 45 13.90 -9.33 10.07
C GLN A 45 14.00 -10.75 9.52
N TYR A 46 14.15 -11.74 10.40
CA TYR A 46 14.28 -13.16 10.01
C TYR A 46 12.93 -13.87 9.87
N LYS A 47 11.81 -13.17 10.07
CA LYS A 47 10.48 -13.69 9.74
C LYS A 47 10.28 -13.84 8.23
N GLN A 48 10.90 -12.96 7.45
CA GLN A 48 10.73 -12.88 5.99
C GLN A 48 12.01 -13.22 5.22
N SER A 49 13.17 -12.99 5.82
CA SER A 49 14.47 -13.24 5.17
C SER A 49 15.29 -14.26 5.95
N ARG A 50 15.91 -15.17 5.24
CA ARG A 50 16.81 -16.15 5.83
C ARG A 50 18.17 -15.51 6.15
N PRO A 51 18.76 -15.69 7.36
CA PRO A 51 20.07 -15.15 7.68
C PRO A 51 21.16 -15.82 6.84
N GLU A 52 22.29 -15.17 6.66
CA GLU A 52 23.47 -15.77 6.07
C GLU A 52 24.01 -16.91 6.95
N ARG A 53 24.51 -18.01 6.33
CA ARG A 53 25.01 -19.17 7.06
C ARG A 53 26.11 -18.84 8.07
N SER A 54 27.04 -17.96 7.68
CA SER A 54 28.12 -17.47 8.53
C SER A 54 27.61 -16.72 9.77
N LEU A 55 26.50 -16.02 9.61
CA LEU A 55 25.83 -15.31 10.72
C LEU A 55 25.21 -16.32 11.70
N VAL A 56 24.52 -17.36 11.20
CA VAL A 56 23.98 -18.45 12.03
C VAL A 56 25.12 -19.14 12.80
N GLU A 57 26.21 -19.47 12.13
CA GLU A 57 27.40 -20.05 12.78
C GLU A 57 27.91 -19.15 13.90
N SER A 58 28.01 -17.84 13.69
CA SER A 58 28.48 -16.88 14.68
C SER A 58 27.57 -16.79 15.91
N TRP A 59 26.26 -17.01 15.74
CA TRP A 59 25.32 -16.97 16.84
C TRP A 59 25.47 -18.13 17.82
N PHE A 60 25.76 -19.31 17.32
CA PHE A 60 25.78 -20.54 18.12
C PHE A 60 27.19 -20.96 18.55
N LYS A 61 28.23 -20.50 17.87
CA LYS A 61 29.63 -20.90 18.15
C LYS A 61 30.02 -20.61 19.59
N GLY A 62 30.33 -21.68 20.36
CA GLY A 62 30.73 -21.60 21.75
C GLY A 62 29.58 -21.19 22.70
N ARG A 63 28.32 -21.41 22.33
CA ARG A 63 27.13 -21.03 23.13
C ARG A 63 26.11 -22.15 23.24
N ASP A 64 26.47 -23.22 23.96
CA ASP A 64 25.60 -24.39 24.13
C ASP A 64 24.39 -24.14 25.08
N ASN A 65 24.29 -22.95 25.68
CA ASN A 65 23.13 -22.50 26.45
C ASN A 65 21.98 -21.94 25.58
N LEU A 66 22.14 -21.90 24.29
CA LEU A 66 21.11 -21.49 23.35
C LEU A 66 20.29 -22.68 22.86
N GLN A 67 19.07 -22.42 22.42
CA GLN A 67 18.19 -23.34 21.72
C GLN A 67 18.05 -22.89 20.28
N VAL A 68 17.90 -23.85 19.38
CA VAL A 68 17.56 -23.57 17.99
C VAL A 68 16.06 -23.42 17.87
N ALA A 69 15.58 -22.30 17.35
CA ALA A 69 14.19 -22.10 16.97
C ALA A 69 14.06 -22.06 15.44
N LEU A 70 12.97 -22.62 14.94
CA LEU A 70 12.58 -22.57 13.55
C LEU A 70 11.51 -21.49 13.35
N VAL A 71 11.66 -20.70 12.32
CA VAL A 71 10.65 -19.72 11.91
C VAL A 71 9.60 -20.45 11.06
N CYS A 72 8.35 -20.43 11.53
CA CYS A 72 7.23 -20.97 10.80
C CYS A 72 6.88 -20.10 9.58
N GLY A 73 6.45 -20.71 8.51
CA GLY A 73 6.09 -20.05 7.27
C GLY A 73 5.46 -21.04 6.30
N LYS A 74 6.28 -21.83 5.62
CA LYS A 74 5.83 -22.92 4.73
C LYS A 74 5.10 -24.03 5.48
N PHE A 75 5.33 -24.14 6.77
CA PHE A 75 4.62 -25.07 7.66
C PHE A 75 3.98 -24.29 8.82
N VAL A 76 2.93 -24.86 9.37
CA VAL A 76 2.24 -24.40 10.56
C VAL A 76 2.33 -25.47 11.63
N VAL A 77 2.47 -25.05 12.89
CA VAL A 77 2.47 -25.96 14.02
C VAL A 77 1.28 -25.69 14.92
N VAL A 78 0.53 -26.74 15.20
CA VAL A 78 -0.54 -26.75 16.17
C VAL A 78 0.10 -27.20 17.51
N ASP A 79 0.15 -26.29 18.46
CA ASP A 79 0.82 -26.44 19.76
C ASP A 79 -0.23 -26.75 20.83
N ALA A 80 -0.30 -28.02 21.24
CA ALA A 80 -1.27 -28.53 22.22
C ALA A 80 -0.56 -28.76 23.56
N ASP A 81 -0.77 -27.85 24.51
CA ASP A 81 -0.03 -27.75 25.78
C ASP A 81 -0.66 -28.54 26.95
N SER A 82 -1.64 -29.44 26.68
CA SER A 82 -2.24 -30.30 27.73
C SER A 82 -2.70 -31.64 27.15
N PRO A 83 -2.89 -32.69 27.99
CA PRO A 83 -3.42 -33.98 27.54
C PRO A 83 -4.77 -33.87 26.86
N GLU A 84 -5.65 -32.99 27.35
CA GLU A 84 -6.99 -32.77 26.80
C GLU A 84 -6.91 -32.07 25.44
N ALA A 85 -6.00 -31.11 25.26
CA ALA A 85 -5.75 -30.45 23.99
C ALA A 85 -5.17 -31.42 22.96
N MET A 86 -4.25 -32.29 23.37
CA MET A 86 -3.70 -33.35 22.51
C MET A 86 -4.80 -34.31 22.02
N ASP A 87 -5.65 -34.78 22.94
CA ASP A 87 -6.76 -35.67 22.63
C ASP A 87 -7.76 -34.99 21.67
N TRP A 88 -8.01 -33.69 21.86
CA TRP A 88 -8.85 -32.92 20.97
C TRP A 88 -8.25 -32.82 19.55
N VAL A 89 -6.95 -32.53 19.40
CA VAL A 89 -6.25 -32.48 18.11
C VAL A 89 -6.32 -33.82 17.39
N GLU A 90 -6.01 -34.91 18.08
CA GLU A 90 -6.05 -36.28 17.52
C GLU A 90 -7.45 -36.66 16.99
N LYS A 91 -8.52 -36.16 17.62
CA LYS A 91 -9.90 -36.46 17.21
C LYS A 91 -10.46 -35.54 16.12
N ASN A 92 -10.02 -34.28 16.06
CA ASN A 92 -10.69 -33.26 15.26
C ASN A 92 -9.85 -32.73 14.10
N MET A 93 -8.52 -33.01 14.08
CA MET A 93 -7.62 -32.53 13.04
C MET A 93 -7.20 -33.67 12.10
N PRO A 94 -6.73 -33.38 10.88
CA PRO A 94 -6.16 -34.39 10.00
C PRO A 94 -5.02 -35.16 10.68
N ALA A 95 -4.92 -36.45 10.42
CA ALA A 95 -3.86 -37.29 10.98
C ALA A 95 -2.49 -36.69 10.63
N CYS A 96 -1.73 -36.28 11.65
CA CYS A 96 -0.43 -35.67 11.48
C CYS A 96 0.68 -36.74 11.53
N PRO A 97 1.45 -36.93 10.46
CA PRO A 97 2.53 -37.92 10.43
C PRO A 97 3.75 -37.46 11.24
N PHE A 98 3.93 -36.17 11.43
CA PHE A 98 5.07 -35.61 12.15
C PHE A 98 4.66 -34.88 13.43
N LYS A 99 4.98 -35.46 14.56
CA LYS A 99 4.66 -34.97 15.89
C LYS A 99 5.89 -34.88 16.76
N VAL A 100 5.97 -33.88 17.65
CA VAL A 100 7.10 -33.68 18.55
C VAL A 100 6.59 -33.49 19.96
N ILE A 101 7.00 -34.36 20.89
CA ILE A 101 6.73 -34.18 22.31
C ILE A 101 7.46 -32.93 22.82
N THR A 102 6.75 -32.08 23.53
CA THR A 102 7.29 -30.88 24.16
C THR A 102 7.44 -31.07 25.69
N GLY A 103 7.86 -30.03 26.39
CA GLY A 103 7.92 -30.07 27.83
C GLY A 103 6.59 -30.20 28.57
N LYS A 104 5.44 -29.99 27.90
CA LYS A 104 4.09 -30.00 28.48
C LYS A 104 3.04 -30.69 27.64
N GLY A 105 3.27 -30.88 26.36
CA GLY A 105 2.29 -31.38 25.41
C GLY A 105 2.94 -31.84 24.11
N MET A 106 2.38 -31.45 22.97
CA MET A 106 2.81 -31.92 21.66
C MET A 106 2.67 -30.85 20.60
N HIS A 107 3.65 -30.76 19.71
CA HIS A 107 3.59 -30.03 18.44
C HIS A 107 3.14 -30.95 17.32
N TYR A 108 2.15 -30.54 16.54
CA TYR A 108 1.66 -31.20 15.33
C TYR A 108 1.99 -30.33 14.13
N TYR A 109 2.64 -30.90 13.12
CA TYR A 109 3.15 -30.15 11.96
C TYR A 109 2.26 -30.38 10.74
N TYR A 110 1.88 -29.29 10.09
CA TYR A 110 1.05 -29.29 8.89
C TYR A 110 1.67 -28.40 7.81
N ASN A 111 1.41 -28.70 6.54
CA ASN A 111 1.72 -27.80 5.45
C ASN A 111 0.88 -26.52 5.53
N ASN A 112 1.43 -25.38 5.12
CA ASN A 112 0.78 -24.07 5.24
C ASN A 112 0.60 -23.40 3.86
N PRO A 113 -0.14 -23.99 2.91
CA PRO A 113 -0.26 -23.48 1.54
C PRO A 113 -0.95 -22.10 1.48
N GLU A 114 -1.82 -21.80 2.44
CA GLU A 114 -2.59 -20.57 2.50
C GLU A 114 -1.97 -19.50 3.42
N ASN A 115 -0.74 -19.72 3.92
CA ASN A 115 0.01 -18.78 4.76
C ASN A 115 -0.74 -18.33 6.04
N TYR A 116 -1.33 -19.27 6.78
CA TYR A 116 -1.92 -18.97 8.09
C TYR A 116 -0.88 -18.39 9.03
N THR A 117 -1.25 -17.31 9.71
CA THR A 117 -0.40 -16.61 10.67
C THR A 117 -0.51 -17.22 12.08
N THR A 118 0.38 -16.83 12.97
CA THR A 118 0.34 -17.26 14.36
C THR A 118 -0.93 -16.77 15.05
N PHE A 119 -1.63 -17.67 15.72
CA PHE A 119 -2.79 -17.41 16.56
C PHE A 119 -2.57 -18.03 17.94
N ALA A 120 -2.67 -17.22 18.98
CA ALA A 120 -2.58 -17.66 20.36
C ALA A 120 -3.85 -17.27 21.12
N THR A 121 -4.50 -18.22 21.74
CA THR A 121 -5.73 -17.99 22.48
C THR A 121 -5.43 -17.48 23.89
N ARG A 122 -6.12 -16.45 24.35
CA ARG A 122 -6.08 -16.00 25.75
C ARG A 122 -6.87 -16.97 26.61
N ARG A 123 -6.21 -17.57 27.58
CA ARG A 123 -6.78 -18.59 28.49
C ARG A 123 -7.56 -17.90 29.62
N THR A 124 -8.80 -18.33 29.83
CA THR A 124 -9.64 -18.06 31.00
C THR A 124 -10.07 -19.37 31.61
N ASN A 125 -10.57 -19.38 32.86
CA ASN A 125 -11.03 -20.61 33.48
C ASN A 125 -12.16 -21.34 32.73
N ASP A 126 -12.92 -20.62 31.90
CA ASP A 126 -14.03 -21.15 31.11
C ASP A 126 -13.67 -21.27 29.61
N THR A 127 -12.38 -21.23 29.26
CA THR A 127 -11.94 -21.32 27.85
C THR A 127 -12.17 -22.75 27.35
N PRO A 128 -12.93 -22.96 26.23
CA PRO A 128 -13.09 -24.27 25.62
C PRO A 128 -11.75 -24.94 25.29
N ILE A 129 -11.69 -26.27 25.30
CA ILE A 129 -10.44 -27.04 25.12
C ILE A 129 -9.75 -26.71 23.79
N GLU A 130 -10.52 -26.58 22.71
CA GLU A 130 -10.01 -26.18 21.38
C GLU A 130 -9.27 -24.82 21.41
N ARG A 131 -9.65 -23.93 22.33
CA ARG A 131 -9.00 -22.64 22.54
C ARG A 131 -7.79 -22.67 23.47
N LEU A 132 -7.42 -23.83 23.99
CA LEU A 132 -6.15 -24.06 24.69
C LEU A 132 -5.01 -24.43 23.72
N ILE A 133 -5.30 -24.48 22.42
CA ILE A 133 -4.42 -24.86 21.33
C ILE A 133 -3.91 -23.59 20.65
N ASP A 134 -2.60 -23.43 20.54
CA ASP A 134 -1.97 -22.33 19.83
C ASP A 134 -1.64 -22.76 18.40
N ILE A 135 -1.80 -21.85 17.45
CA ILE A 135 -1.35 -22.01 16.06
C ILE A 135 -0.08 -21.17 15.88
N ARG A 136 1.04 -21.82 15.49
CA ARG A 136 2.30 -21.17 15.14
C ARG A 136 2.45 -21.19 13.62
N GLY A 137 1.95 -20.16 12.96
CA GLY A 137 2.00 -19.96 11.51
C GLY A 137 3.06 -18.97 11.08
N VAL A 138 2.87 -18.30 9.94
CA VAL A 138 3.83 -17.35 9.36
C VAL A 138 4.33 -16.36 10.41
N GLY A 139 5.66 -16.26 10.53
CA GLY A 139 6.34 -15.41 11.50
C GLY A 139 6.29 -15.88 12.95
N GLY A 140 5.73 -17.08 13.23
CA GLY A 140 5.83 -17.74 14.50
C GLY A 140 7.19 -18.42 14.72
N LEU A 141 7.55 -18.67 15.97
CA LEU A 141 8.74 -19.43 16.34
C LEU A 141 8.33 -20.69 17.11
N ILE A 142 8.98 -21.79 16.79
CA ILE A 142 8.93 -23.03 17.56
C ILE A 142 10.35 -23.45 17.93
N ILE A 143 10.48 -24.15 19.08
CA ILE A 143 11.73 -24.82 19.40
C ILE A 143 11.90 -26.02 18.48
N ALA A 144 13.05 -26.09 17.83
CA ALA A 144 13.38 -27.20 16.93
C ALA A 144 13.42 -28.54 17.67
N PRO A 145 13.03 -29.64 17.05
CA PRO A 145 13.22 -30.99 17.61
C PRO A 145 14.66 -31.23 18.08
N TRP A 146 14.86 -32.16 18.98
CA TRP A 146 16.13 -32.51 19.65
C TRP A 146 16.74 -31.42 20.54
N ASN A 147 16.14 -30.24 20.63
CA ASN A 147 16.55 -29.22 21.59
C ASN A 147 16.00 -29.52 22.98
N ARG A 148 16.69 -29.05 24.02
CA ARG A 148 16.28 -29.24 25.42
C ARG A 148 15.45 -28.07 25.92
N HIS A 149 14.31 -28.37 26.51
CA HIS A 149 13.49 -27.44 27.27
C HIS A 149 14.19 -26.97 28.54
N ALA A 150 13.77 -25.83 29.10
CA ALA A 150 14.29 -25.29 30.37
C ALA A 150 14.14 -26.26 31.55
N ASN A 151 13.14 -27.16 31.53
CA ASN A 151 12.92 -28.19 32.52
C ASN A 151 13.78 -29.45 32.32
N GLY A 152 14.66 -29.47 31.31
CA GLY A 152 15.54 -30.59 30.98
C GLY A 152 14.96 -31.60 29.96
N GLN A 153 13.67 -31.57 29.68
CA GLN A 153 13.06 -32.47 28.69
C GLN A 153 13.48 -32.09 27.27
N VAL A 154 13.61 -33.10 26.42
CA VAL A 154 13.97 -32.94 25.01
C VAL A 154 12.70 -32.82 24.17
N TYR A 155 12.69 -31.91 23.19
CA TYR A 155 11.67 -31.86 22.14
C TYR A 155 11.86 -33.05 21.21
N LYS A 156 11.20 -34.17 21.49
CA LYS A 156 11.46 -35.46 20.86
C LYS A 156 10.42 -35.83 19.81
N PRO A 157 10.80 -36.10 18.55
CA PRO A 157 9.89 -36.67 17.55
C PRO A 157 9.33 -38.01 18.02
N VAL A 158 7.99 -38.21 17.83
CA VAL A 158 7.29 -39.42 18.34
C VAL A 158 7.25 -40.54 17.34
N THR A 159 7.32 -40.25 16.04
CA THR A 159 6.79 -41.14 15.03
C THR A 159 7.81 -41.74 14.07
N PHE A 160 9.13 -41.55 14.20
CA PHE A 160 10.08 -42.12 13.22
C PHE A 160 11.45 -42.53 13.80
N PRO A 161 11.86 -43.78 13.57
CA PRO A 161 13.27 -44.18 13.77
C PRO A 161 14.21 -43.59 12.69
N ASP A 162 13.70 -43.28 11.49
CA ASP A 162 14.47 -42.66 10.40
C ASP A 162 13.96 -41.23 10.16
N TRP A 163 14.55 -40.31 10.87
CA TRP A 163 14.16 -38.92 10.93
C TRP A 163 14.37 -38.20 9.59
N LYS A 164 13.30 -38.00 8.87
CA LYS A 164 13.23 -36.99 7.79
C LYS A 164 12.29 -35.91 8.29
N ILE A 165 12.74 -34.65 8.34
CA ILE A 165 11.80 -33.57 8.19
C ILE A 165 11.25 -33.75 6.78
N TYR A 166 9.98 -34.11 6.69
CA TYR A 166 9.29 -34.17 5.43
C TYR A 166 9.47 -32.84 4.70
N ASP A 167 9.63 -32.88 3.39
CA ASP A 167 9.27 -31.72 2.61
C ASP A 167 7.88 -31.28 3.14
N HIS A 168 7.74 -30.00 3.45
CA HIS A 168 6.47 -29.48 3.97
C HIS A 168 5.28 -29.88 3.08
N ASN A 169 5.51 -30.19 1.80
CA ASN A 169 4.53 -30.73 0.87
C ASN A 169 4.09 -32.17 1.17
N ASP A 170 4.82 -32.92 2.00
CA ASP A 170 4.44 -34.26 2.42
C ASP A 170 3.57 -34.25 3.67
N LEU A 171 3.38 -33.08 4.32
CA LEU A 171 2.51 -32.90 5.45
C LEU A 171 1.08 -32.64 4.98
N PRO A 172 0.04 -33.06 5.74
CA PRO A 172 -1.33 -32.70 5.42
C PRO A 172 -1.51 -31.17 5.48
N ASP A 173 -2.31 -30.66 4.54
CA ASP A 173 -2.57 -29.23 4.46
C ASP A 173 -3.36 -28.74 5.68
N PHE A 174 -2.95 -27.62 6.24
CA PHE A 174 -3.70 -26.85 7.21
C PHE A 174 -4.61 -25.88 6.46
N THR A 175 -5.90 -26.11 6.53
CA THR A 175 -6.90 -25.38 5.73
C THR A 175 -7.77 -24.48 6.60
N GLU A 176 -8.66 -23.72 5.96
CA GLU A 176 -9.67 -22.90 6.64
C GLU A 176 -10.52 -23.72 7.62
N VAL A 177 -10.80 -24.98 7.31
CA VAL A 177 -11.60 -25.86 8.18
C VAL A 177 -10.88 -26.09 9.51
N GLU A 178 -9.58 -26.41 9.48
CA GLU A 178 -8.76 -26.61 10.67
C GLU A 178 -8.60 -25.32 11.47
N PHE A 179 -8.37 -24.20 10.78
CA PHE A 179 -8.26 -22.90 11.40
C PHE A 179 -9.53 -22.52 12.16
N GLN A 180 -10.71 -22.66 11.53
CA GLN A 180 -12.00 -22.36 12.14
C GLN A 180 -12.33 -23.27 13.31
N LYS A 181 -11.99 -24.56 13.26
CA LYS A 181 -12.19 -25.50 14.38
C LYS A 181 -11.46 -25.03 15.65
N ILE A 182 -10.24 -24.53 15.51
CA ILE A 182 -9.43 -24.05 16.66
C ILE A 182 -9.84 -22.64 17.10
N THR A 183 -10.03 -21.72 16.15
CA THR A 183 -10.22 -20.30 16.44
C THR A 183 -11.67 -19.89 16.64
N GLY A 184 -12.59 -20.65 16.07
CA GLY A 184 -14.03 -20.34 16.03
C GLY A 184 -14.39 -19.17 15.10
N VAL A 185 -13.43 -18.68 14.32
CA VAL A 185 -13.63 -17.55 13.35
C VAL A 185 -13.08 -17.92 11.98
N PRO A 186 -13.71 -17.48 10.89
CA PRO A 186 -13.17 -17.68 9.55
C PRO A 186 -11.90 -16.83 9.35
N LYS A 187 -11.00 -17.30 8.48
CA LYS A 187 -9.87 -16.51 8.00
C LYS A 187 -10.44 -15.27 7.30
N THR A 188 -10.24 -14.10 7.87
CA THR A 188 -10.43 -12.85 7.13
C THR A 188 -9.17 -12.59 6.33
N ASP A 189 -9.31 -12.33 5.04
CA ASP A 189 -8.21 -11.97 4.12
C ASP A 189 -7.61 -10.62 4.51
N THR A 190 -6.84 -10.60 5.58
CA THR A 190 -6.10 -9.42 6.01
C THR A 190 -4.78 -9.86 6.60
N GLY A 191 -3.71 -9.56 5.86
CA GLY A 191 -2.37 -9.56 6.42
C GLY A 191 -2.35 -8.76 7.73
N VAL A 192 -1.74 -9.37 8.75
CA VAL A 192 -1.47 -8.78 10.07
C VAL A 192 -2.69 -8.09 10.70
N GLN A 193 -3.59 -8.86 11.29
CA GLN A 193 -4.49 -8.31 12.30
C GLN A 193 -3.68 -7.99 13.59
N THR A 194 -3.24 -6.75 13.71
CA THR A 194 -3.25 -6.12 15.00
C THR A 194 -4.73 -6.00 15.37
N ALA A 195 -5.20 -6.79 16.36
CA ALA A 195 -6.55 -6.62 16.87
C ALA A 195 -6.76 -5.13 17.17
N PRO A 196 -7.83 -4.50 16.67
CA PRO A 196 -8.05 -3.08 16.89
C PRO A 196 -8.07 -2.83 18.40
N PHE A 197 -7.30 -1.84 18.89
CA PHE A 197 -7.46 -1.43 20.27
C PHE A 197 -8.86 -0.81 20.42
N SER A 198 -9.60 -1.26 21.42
CA SER A 198 -10.93 -0.72 21.71
C SER A 198 -10.80 0.52 22.57
N LEU A 199 -11.51 1.59 22.20
CA LEU A 199 -11.67 2.77 23.04
C LEU A 199 -12.78 2.57 24.10
N ASP A 200 -13.57 1.51 23.95
CA ASP A 200 -14.68 1.18 24.86
C ASP A 200 -14.23 0.47 26.15
N GLY A 201 -12.90 0.42 26.39
CA GLY A 201 -12.32 -0.34 27.48
C GLY A 201 -12.09 -1.82 27.14
N VAL A 202 -11.35 -2.52 27.98
CA VAL A 202 -11.05 -3.95 27.83
C VAL A 202 -11.14 -4.67 29.18
N LEU A 203 -11.40 -5.98 29.11
CA LEU A 203 -11.55 -6.82 30.29
C LEU A 203 -10.22 -7.05 31.01
N GLU A 204 -10.29 -7.49 32.26
CA GLU A 204 -9.16 -7.89 33.07
C GLU A 204 -8.22 -8.85 32.34
N GLY A 205 -6.91 -8.66 32.47
CA GLY A 205 -5.87 -9.39 31.74
C GLY A 205 -5.46 -8.79 30.40
N SER A 206 -6.25 -7.85 29.82
CA SER A 206 -5.95 -7.19 28.52
C SER A 206 -5.64 -5.70 28.66
N ARG A 207 -5.80 -5.13 29.84
CA ARG A 207 -5.74 -3.69 30.09
C ARG A 207 -4.37 -3.09 29.80
N ASN A 208 -3.30 -3.74 30.27
CA ASN A 208 -1.93 -3.29 30.04
C ASN A 208 -1.53 -3.36 28.56
N ASP A 209 -1.94 -4.41 27.86
CA ASP A 209 -1.69 -4.54 26.43
C ASP A 209 -2.48 -3.48 25.63
N GLY A 210 -3.74 -3.23 25.99
CA GLY A 210 -4.55 -2.16 25.42
C GLY A 210 -3.91 -0.78 25.63
N ALA A 211 -3.52 -0.47 26.86
CA ALA A 211 -2.82 0.78 27.20
C ALA A 211 -1.50 0.93 26.44
N ALA A 212 -0.69 -0.13 26.34
CA ALA A 212 0.58 -0.10 25.61
C ALA A 212 0.41 0.12 24.11
N ARG A 213 -0.62 -0.46 23.50
CA ARG A 213 -0.93 -0.25 22.06
C ARG A 213 -1.36 1.19 21.78
N ILE A 214 -2.24 1.75 22.61
CA ILE A 214 -2.68 3.14 22.50
C ILE A 214 -1.49 4.08 22.70
N ALA A 215 -0.70 3.87 23.78
CA ALA A 215 0.50 4.66 24.02
C ALA A 215 1.48 4.58 22.85
N GLY A 216 1.75 3.38 22.34
CA GLY A 216 2.64 3.16 21.20
C GLY A 216 2.19 3.90 19.95
N TYR A 217 0.92 3.84 19.65
CA TYR A 217 0.36 4.59 18.52
C TYR A 217 0.50 6.11 18.69
N LEU A 218 0.10 6.65 19.83
CA LEU A 218 0.14 8.09 20.09
C LEU A 218 1.59 8.62 20.13
N ILE A 219 2.51 7.91 20.79
CA ILE A 219 3.93 8.26 20.87
C ILE A 219 4.57 8.18 19.46
N SER A 220 4.23 7.20 18.65
CA SER A 220 4.72 7.10 17.27
C SER A 220 4.28 8.26 16.38
N LYS A 221 3.22 8.95 16.77
CA LYS A 221 2.71 10.16 16.10
C LYS A 221 3.19 11.46 16.75
N ASN A 222 4.24 11.40 17.57
CA ASN A 222 4.85 12.53 18.29
C ASN A 222 3.87 13.28 19.23
N VAL A 223 2.88 12.60 19.79
CA VAL A 223 2.01 13.18 20.81
C VAL A 223 2.79 13.32 22.12
N ASN A 224 2.63 14.48 22.79
CA ASN A 224 3.28 14.74 24.05
C ASN A 224 2.92 13.67 25.10
N THR A 225 3.92 13.20 25.85
CA THR A 225 3.78 12.07 26.81
C THR A 225 2.77 12.36 27.92
N GLU A 226 2.69 13.62 28.37
CA GLU A 226 1.70 14.00 29.39
C GLU A 226 0.28 13.91 28.84
N PHE A 227 0.08 14.27 27.57
CA PHE A 227 -1.21 14.10 26.91
C PHE A 227 -1.57 12.61 26.76
N VAL A 228 -0.56 11.76 26.43
CA VAL A 228 -0.77 10.30 26.33
C VAL A 228 -1.20 9.72 27.69
N LYS A 229 -0.61 10.19 28.80
CA LYS A 229 -1.02 9.79 30.16
C LYS A 229 -2.46 10.18 30.43
N ILE A 230 -2.84 11.43 30.17
CA ILE A 230 -4.22 11.92 30.37
C ILE A 230 -5.22 11.11 29.51
N PHE A 231 -4.89 10.86 28.27
CA PHE A 231 -5.74 10.06 27.37
C PHE A 231 -5.96 8.65 27.92
N LEU A 232 -4.88 7.97 28.34
CA LEU A 232 -4.95 6.62 28.87
C LEU A 232 -5.66 6.55 30.23
N GLN A 233 -5.55 7.58 31.07
CA GLN A 233 -6.30 7.70 32.31
C GLN A 233 -7.82 7.68 32.04
N ASN A 234 -8.24 8.42 31.02
CA ASN A 234 -9.66 8.49 30.66
C ASN A 234 -10.13 7.18 30.01
N TRP A 235 -9.38 6.61 29.07
CA TRP A 235 -9.66 5.29 28.53
C TRP A 235 -9.76 4.21 29.61
N ASN A 236 -8.92 4.27 30.63
CA ASN A 236 -8.87 3.31 31.72
C ASN A 236 -10.14 3.31 32.58
N LYS A 237 -10.90 4.40 32.65
CA LYS A 237 -12.19 4.46 33.37
C LYS A 237 -13.21 3.49 32.78
N ASN A 238 -13.07 3.11 31.52
CA ASN A 238 -13.93 2.14 30.85
C ASN A 238 -13.51 0.69 31.07
N ASN A 239 -12.37 0.47 31.72
CA ASN A 239 -11.90 -0.87 32.09
C ASN A 239 -12.59 -1.34 33.38
N ASN A 240 -12.89 -2.61 33.50
CA ASN A 240 -13.49 -3.17 34.70
C ASN A 240 -12.69 -4.38 35.24
N PRO A 241 -12.03 -4.23 36.42
CA PRO A 241 -11.74 -3.00 37.16
C PRO A 241 -10.70 -2.12 36.43
N PRO A 242 -10.65 -0.80 36.64
CA PRO A 242 -9.61 0.06 36.06
C PRO A 242 -8.22 -0.28 36.61
N LEU A 243 -7.17 -0.01 35.82
CA LEU A 243 -5.78 -0.13 36.25
C LEU A 243 -5.42 0.95 37.28
N PRO A 244 -4.53 0.67 38.23
CA PRO A 244 -3.94 1.72 39.05
C PRO A 244 -3.24 2.78 38.23
N GLN A 245 -3.31 4.06 38.65
CA GLN A 245 -2.68 5.18 37.92
C GLN A 245 -1.17 4.96 37.70
N THR A 246 -0.47 4.43 38.71
CA THR A 246 0.96 4.12 38.62
C THR A 246 1.30 3.09 37.55
N GLU A 247 0.38 2.19 37.24
CA GLU A 247 0.53 1.19 36.18
C GLU A 247 0.36 1.79 34.81
N ILE A 248 -0.61 2.71 34.63
CA ILE A 248 -0.77 3.50 33.41
C ILE A 248 0.47 4.33 33.12
N ASP A 249 0.98 5.04 34.12
CA ASP A 249 2.18 5.87 33.99
C ASP A 249 3.41 5.00 33.65
N GLY A 250 3.52 3.85 34.25
CA GLY A 250 4.57 2.85 33.96
C GLY A 250 4.53 2.32 32.53
N VAL A 251 3.33 2.05 32.02
CA VAL A 251 3.14 1.63 30.62
C VAL A 251 3.59 2.73 29.67
N VAL A 252 3.20 3.98 29.89
CA VAL A 252 3.57 5.11 29.03
C VAL A 252 5.08 5.32 29.01
N GLU A 253 5.72 5.32 30.19
CA GLU A 253 7.18 5.48 30.30
C GLU A 253 7.95 4.32 29.65
N SER A 254 7.46 3.08 29.79
CA SER A 254 8.04 1.90 29.16
C SER A 254 7.96 1.98 27.64
N VAL A 255 6.82 2.36 27.10
CA VAL A 255 6.61 2.52 25.67
C VAL A 255 7.45 3.67 25.13
N LYS A 256 7.50 4.81 25.83
CA LYS A 256 8.37 5.95 25.50
C LYS A 256 9.84 5.54 25.49
N SER A 257 10.32 4.89 26.54
CA SER A 257 11.70 4.40 26.62
C SER A 257 12.06 3.45 25.48
N THR A 258 11.12 2.60 25.08
CA THR A 258 11.29 1.68 23.94
C THR A 258 11.31 2.44 22.62
N HIS A 259 10.45 3.43 22.45
CA HIS A 259 10.43 4.33 21.30
C HIS A 259 11.71 5.15 21.19
N ASP A 260 12.14 5.78 22.28
CA ASP A 260 13.36 6.58 22.35
C ASP A 260 14.63 5.74 22.13
N ARG A 261 14.63 4.47 22.57
CA ARG A 261 15.73 3.52 22.33
C ARG A 261 15.82 3.12 20.86
N LYS A 262 14.67 2.84 20.22
CA LYS A 262 14.60 2.58 18.78
C LYS A 262 15.08 3.80 17.97
N ASN A 263 14.78 5.00 18.45
CA ASN A 263 15.19 6.25 17.81
C ASN A 263 16.64 6.66 18.10
N LYS A 264 17.25 6.21 19.23
CA LYS A 264 18.69 6.42 19.53
C LYS A 264 19.63 5.55 18.70
N ILE A 265 19.13 4.47 18.09
CA ILE A 265 19.89 3.61 17.18
C ILE A 265 19.84 4.15 15.73
N ALA A 266 19.03 5.17 15.46
CA ALA A 266 19.07 5.98 14.24
C ALA A 266 19.47 7.41 14.59
N PRO A 267 20.76 7.74 14.72
CA PRO A 267 21.17 9.14 14.77
C PRO A 267 21.05 9.71 13.36
N LEU A 268 20.36 10.82 13.25
CA LEU A 268 20.19 11.63 12.05
C LEU A 268 19.12 11.13 11.08
N PHE A 269 17.98 11.71 11.22
CA PHE A 269 16.86 11.96 10.30
C PHE A 269 15.50 11.67 10.93
N ILE A 270 15.27 12.10 12.20
CA ILE A 270 13.96 12.61 12.55
C ILE A 270 14.07 14.12 12.35
N GLN A 271 13.97 14.48 11.12
CA GLN A 271 13.62 15.83 10.80
C GLN A 271 12.22 16.10 11.35
N ALA A 272 12.08 17.18 12.10
CA ALA A 272 10.91 18.04 12.00
C ALA A 272 10.34 17.85 10.59
N THR A 273 9.03 17.62 10.46
CA THR A 273 8.33 17.53 9.19
C THR A 273 9.04 18.39 8.17
N GLU A 274 9.77 17.77 7.22
CA GLU A 274 10.37 18.52 6.13
C GLU A 274 9.23 19.34 5.57
N THR A 275 9.31 20.66 5.75
CA THR A 275 8.27 21.53 5.21
C THR A 275 8.33 21.32 3.72
N ILE A 276 7.34 20.62 3.16
CA ILE A 276 7.28 20.32 1.72
C ILE A 276 7.23 21.66 1.02
N GLN A 277 8.37 22.10 0.51
CA GLN A 277 8.49 23.40 -0.14
C GLN A 277 7.86 23.29 -1.53
N LYS A 278 6.89 24.19 -1.78
CA LYS A 278 6.32 24.35 -3.11
C LYS A 278 7.39 24.88 -4.06
N PRO A 279 7.62 24.20 -5.20
CA PRO A 279 8.55 24.68 -6.22
C PRO A 279 8.18 26.10 -6.67
N LYS A 280 9.17 26.99 -6.79
CA LYS A 280 8.94 28.41 -7.16
C LYS A 280 8.23 28.53 -8.51
N ASP A 281 8.59 27.69 -9.46
CA ASP A 281 8.08 27.69 -10.84
C ASP A 281 6.94 26.70 -11.09
N LEU A 282 6.31 26.18 -10.04
CA LEU A 282 5.25 25.18 -10.17
C LEU A 282 4.12 25.62 -11.12
N PHE A 283 3.67 26.88 -10.99
CA PHE A 283 2.64 27.48 -11.83
C PHE A 283 3.17 28.30 -13.01
N ASN A 284 4.44 28.05 -13.36
CA ASN A 284 5.08 28.57 -14.55
C ASN A 284 5.60 27.41 -15.42
N PRO A 285 4.71 26.51 -15.88
CA PRO A 285 5.12 25.34 -16.65
C PRO A 285 5.78 25.75 -17.96
N PRO A 286 6.67 24.89 -18.52
CA PRO A 286 7.41 25.20 -19.73
C PRO A 286 6.52 25.25 -20.97
N GLY A 287 6.90 26.11 -21.91
CA GLY A 287 6.30 26.19 -23.23
C GLY A 287 4.81 26.52 -23.25
N LEU A 288 4.08 25.94 -24.19
CA LEU A 288 2.65 26.16 -24.41
C LEU A 288 1.78 25.64 -23.23
N LEU A 289 2.33 24.79 -22.36
CA LEU A 289 1.63 24.39 -21.12
C LEU A 289 1.22 25.59 -20.28
N LYS A 290 2.03 26.67 -20.29
CA LYS A 290 1.70 27.91 -19.59
C LYS A 290 0.45 28.59 -20.15
N ASP A 291 0.29 28.60 -21.47
CA ASP A 291 -0.89 29.21 -22.11
C ASP A 291 -2.12 28.32 -21.94
N MET A 292 -1.97 27.00 -22.02
CA MET A 292 -3.03 26.05 -21.69
C MET A 292 -3.51 26.21 -20.25
N PHE A 293 -2.58 26.31 -19.29
CA PHE A 293 -2.86 26.56 -17.88
C PHE A 293 -3.65 27.87 -17.70
N LYS A 294 -3.16 28.97 -18.27
CA LYS A 294 -3.83 30.28 -18.19
C LYS A 294 -5.23 30.24 -18.79
N PHE A 295 -5.41 29.64 -19.95
CA PHE A 295 -6.71 29.53 -20.58
C PHE A 295 -7.67 28.69 -19.72
N CYS A 296 -7.19 27.59 -19.12
CA CYS A 296 -7.99 26.80 -18.21
C CYS A 296 -8.45 27.62 -16.99
N GLU A 297 -7.57 28.46 -16.40
CA GLU A 297 -7.92 29.39 -15.32
C GLU A 297 -8.90 30.47 -15.78
N GLU A 298 -8.73 30.98 -16.99
CA GLU A 298 -9.57 32.03 -17.56
C GLU A 298 -11.03 31.59 -17.73
N ILE A 299 -11.26 30.37 -18.20
CA ILE A 299 -12.63 29.84 -18.39
C ILE A 299 -13.26 29.32 -17.11
N ALA A 300 -12.51 29.12 -16.05
CA ALA A 300 -12.98 28.56 -14.80
C ALA A 300 -13.90 29.54 -14.05
N GLN A 301 -15.09 29.08 -13.63
CA GLN A 301 -15.95 29.86 -12.75
C GLN A 301 -15.30 30.02 -11.37
N VAL A 302 -14.68 28.97 -10.86
CA VAL A 302 -13.90 28.97 -9.63
C VAL A 302 -12.49 28.49 -9.98
N PRO A 303 -11.54 29.40 -10.24
CA PRO A 303 -10.17 29.05 -10.60
C PRO A 303 -9.51 28.22 -9.52
N GLN A 304 -8.83 27.14 -9.93
CA GLN A 304 -8.10 26.20 -9.09
C GLN A 304 -6.76 25.91 -9.77
N PRO A 305 -5.72 26.67 -9.47
CA PRO A 305 -4.45 26.59 -10.23
C PRO A 305 -3.87 25.18 -10.31
N GLU A 306 -3.94 24.40 -9.24
CA GLU A 306 -3.49 23.01 -9.24
C GLU A 306 -4.26 22.15 -10.25
N LEU A 307 -5.59 22.30 -10.28
CA LEU A 307 -6.44 21.51 -11.18
C LEU A 307 -6.34 21.99 -12.62
N SER A 308 -6.18 23.30 -12.84
CA SER A 308 -5.98 23.87 -14.18
C SER A 308 -4.67 23.39 -14.81
N LEU A 309 -3.63 23.20 -13.99
CA LEU A 309 -2.38 22.61 -14.45
C LEU A 309 -2.57 21.12 -14.82
N VAL A 310 -3.34 20.36 -14.03
CA VAL A 310 -3.73 18.99 -14.37
C VAL A 310 -4.48 18.96 -15.71
N GLY A 311 -5.39 19.90 -15.96
CA GLY A 311 -6.10 20.01 -17.22
C GLY A 311 -5.15 20.21 -18.42
N ALA A 312 -4.20 21.12 -18.32
CA ALA A 312 -3.19 21.38 -19.34
C ALA A 312 -2.32 20.14 -19.63
N LEU A 313 -1.89 19.45 -18.58
CA LEU A 313 -1.08 18.22 -18.68
C LEU A 313 -1.89 17.05 -19.27
N ALA A 314 -3.17 16.92 -18.92
CA ALA A 314 -4.05 15.88 -19.45
C ALA A 314 -4.33 16.09 -20.93
N LEU A 315 -4.59 17.32 -21.37
CA LEU A 315 -4.73 17.67 -22.78
C LEU A 315 -3.44 17.33 -23.56
N THR A 316 -2.29 17.70 -23.02
CA THR A 316 -0.99 17.39 -23.65
C THR A 316 -0.77 15.88 -23.74
N SER A 317 -1.10 15.15 -22.69
CA SER A 317 -0.95 13.69 -22.61
C SER A 317 -1.76 12.99 -23.69
N VAL A 318 -3.05 13.31 -23.83
CA VAL A 318 -3.91 12.66 -24.85
C VAL A 318 -3.52 13.08 -26.27
N THR A 319 -3.14 14.35 -26.48
CA THR A 319 -2.72 14.86 -27.79
C THR A 319 -1.48 14.12 -28.29
N CYS A 320 -0.51 13.84 -27.42
CA CYS A 320 0.73 13.13 -27.76
C CYS A 320 0.59 11.59 -27.80
N GLY A 321 -0.57 11.07 -27.46
CA GLY A 321 -0.82 9.62 -27.35
C GLY A 321 -0.46 8.83 -28.60
N ARG A 322 0.23 7.67 -28.45
CA ARG A 322 0.75 6.75 -29.46
C ARG A 322 1.79 7.34 -30.44
N ILE A 323 2.11 8.62 -30.36
CA ILE A 323 3.00 9.29 -31.32
C ILE A 323 4.45 9.31 -30.84
N TYR A 324 4.66 9.60 -29.56
CA TYR A 324 5.98 9.85 -29.00
C TYR A 324 6.35 8.89 -27.87
N ARG A 325 7.64 8.63 -27.73
CA ARG A 325 8.23 7.96 -26.58
C ARG A 325 9.63 8.47 -26.28
N THR A 326 10.12 8.20 -25.09
CA THR A 326 11.53 8.43 -24.76
C THR A 326 12.40 7.25 -25.21
N ASN A 327 13.72 7.44 -25.29
CA ASN A 327 14.69 6.37 -25.50
C ASN A 327 14.71 5.32 -24.35
N MET A 328 14.08 5.62 -23.23
CA MET A 328 13.90 4.70 -22.09
C MET A 328 12.51 4.06 -22.04
N ASN A 329 11.80 4.03 -23.18
CA ASN A 329 10.46 3.46 -23.35
C ASN A 329 9.37 4.04 -22.43
N ASN A 330 9.45 5.33 -22.10
CA ASN A 330 8.37 6.05 -21.44
C ASN A 330 7.50 6.76 -22.48
N PHE A 331 6.21 6.86 -22.18
CA PHE A 331 5.17 7.30 -23.11
C PHE A 331 4.41 8.50 -22.56
N SER A 332 3.59 9.12 -23.39
CA SER A 332 2.81 10.29 -23.03
C SER A 332 1.61 9.99 -22.12
N SER A 333 1.19 8.72 -22.00
CA SER A 333 0.02 8.33 -21.21
C SER A 333 0.23 8.60 -19.73
N MET A 334 -0.65 9.44 -19.13
CA MET A 334 -0.61 9.80 -17.71
C MET A 334 -1.96 9.59 -17.06
N TYR A 335 -1.93 9.25 -15.77
CA TYR A 335 -3.10 9.17 -14.90
C TYR A 335 -3.03 10.27 -13.86
N PHE A 336 -4.09 11.06 -13.75
CA PHE A 336 -4.21 12.19 -12.83
C PHE A 336 -5.39 12.01 -11.89
N MET A 337 -5.22 12.46 -10.66
CA MET A 337 -6.27 12.57 -9.67
C MET A 337 -6.39 14.02 -9.23
N GLY A 338 -7.49 14.67 -9.60
CA GLY A 338 -7.83 16.02 -9.17
C GLY A 338 -8.77 15.98 -7.96
N ILE A 339 -8.32 16.53 -6.84
CA ILE A 339 -9.09 16.55 -5.58
C ILE A 339 -9.36 17.99 -5.18
N ALA A 340 -10.65 18.33 -5.00
CA ALA A 340 -11.06 19.61 -4.42
C ALA A 340 -12.39 19.46 -3.67
N LYS A 341 -12.69 20.41 -2.78
CA LYS A 341 -13.95 20.45 -2.05
C LYS A 341 -15.13 20.53 -3.00
N SER A 342 -16.31 20.11 -2.55
CA SER A 342 -17.53 20.21 -3.36
C SER A 342 -17.83 21.67 -3.74
N GLY A 343 -18.26 21.89 -4.98
CA GLY A 343 -18.58 23.23 -5.52
C GLY A 343 -17.36 24.11 -5.83
N GLN A 344 -16.15 23.52 -5.93
CA GLN A 344 -14.91 24.25 -6.19
C GLN A 344 -14.41 24.09 -7.63
N GLY A 345 -15.31 23.88 -8.59
CA GLY A 345 -14.97 23.94 -10.02
C GLY A 345 -14.11 22.79 -10.55
N LYS A 346 -14.19 21.58 -9.97
CA LYS A 346 -13.47 20.40 -10.47
C LYS A 346 -13.80 20.10 -11.94
N GLU A 347 -15.03 20.32 -12.33
CA GLU A 347 -15.54 20.07 -13.68
C GLU A 347 -14.84 20.93 -14.75
N ASN A 348 -14.14 21.98 -14.33
CA ASN A 348 -13.43 22.86 -15.26
C ASN A 348 -12.39 22.13 -16.11
N ILE A 349 -11.74 21.09 -15.58
CA ILE A 349 -10.80 20.25 -16.36
C ILE A 349 -11.53 19.64 -17.56
N LYS A 350 -12.74 19.09 -17.36
CA LYS A 350 -13.52 18.48 -18.43
C LYS A 350 -13.92 19.53 -19.47
N THR A 351 -14.48 20.65 -19.02
CA THR A 351 -14.86 21.76 -19.89
C THR A 351 -13.68 22.26 -20.74
N PHE A 352 -12.51 22.44 -20.11
CA PHE A 352 -11.29 22.87 -20.81
C PHE A 352 -10.86 21.87 -21.88
N VAL A 353 -10.68 20.60 -21.53
CA VAL A 353 -10.22 19.56 -22.45
C VAL A 353 -11.19 19.39 -23.63
N GLU A 354 -12.50 19.29 -23.34
CA GLU A 354 -13.51 19.16 -24.39
C GLU A 354 -13.57 20.38 -25.30
N SER A 355 -13.45 21.59 -24.74
CA SER A 355 -13.50 22.81 -25.58
C SER A 355 -12.33 22.88 -26.57
N VAL A 356 -11.11 22.51 -26.13
CA VAL A 356 -9.94 22.54 -27.03
C VAL A 356 -10.00 21.42 -28.07
N LEU A 357 -10.37 20.19 -27.63
CA LEU A 357 -10.46 19.07 -28.57
C LEU A 357 -11.59 19.25 -29.62
N ASN A 358 -12.73 19.80 -29.19
CA ASN A 358 -13.81 20.16 -30.14
C ASN A 358 -13.37 21.25 -31.12
N ALA A 359 -12.71 22.32 -30.64
CA ALA A 359 -12.24 23.40 -31.50
C ALA A 359 -11.12 22.99 -32.45
N SER A 360 -10.47 21.86 -32.20
CA SER A 360 -9.41 21.28 -33.05
C SER A 360 -9.85 20.06 -33.86
N ASP A 361 -11.15 19.75 -33.91
CA ASP A 361 -11.74 18.60 -34.63
C ASP A 361 -11.23 17.22 -34.12
N HIS A 362 -10.90 17.13 -32.82
CA HIS A 362 -10.41 15.92 -32.15
C HIS A 362 -11.28 15.44 -30.99
N GLU A 363 -12.57 15.80 -30.98
CA GLU A 363 -13.56 15.42 -29.96
C GLU A 363 -13.64 13.90 -29.73
N LYS A 364 -13.33 13.11 -30.77
CA LYS A 364 -13.33 11.64 -30.69
C LYS A 364 -12.30 11.06 -29.74
N LEU A 365 -11.32 11.84 -29.27
CA LEU A 365 -10.37 11.43 -28.25
C LEU A 365 -11.01 11.36 -26.87
N VAL A 366 -12.09 12.08 -26.62
CA VAL A 366 -12.84 12.00 -25.37
C VAL A 366 -13.78 10.80 -25.43
N VAL A 367 -13.66 9.92 -24.44
CA VAL A 367 -14.53 8.76 -24.29
C VAL A 367 -15.40 8.90 -23.02
N GLY A 368 -16.29 7.93 -22.78
CA GLY A 368 -17.22 7.98 -21.64
C GLY A 368 -16.54 8.11 -20.27
N ASP A 369 -17.33 8.46 -19.26
CA ASP A 369 -16.89 8.83 -17.91
C ASP A 369 -16.41 7.63 -17.07
N GLY A 370 -16.02 6.52 -17.68
CA GLY A 370 -15.44 5.36 -17.00
C GLY A 370 -15.72 4.03 -17.68
N TYR A 371 -15.15 2.99 -17.10
CA TYR A 371 -15.25 1.62 -17.59
C TYR A 371 -15.99 0.74 -16.59
N THR A 372 -16.84 -0.16 -17.09
CA THR A 372 -17.65 -1.05 -16.25
C THR A 372 -16.97 -2.39 -15.99
N SER A 373 -15.98 -2.76 -16.81
CA SER A 373 -15.27 -4.05 -16.74
C SER A 373 -13.99 -4.03 -17.57
N SER A 374 -13.17 -5.06 -17.47
CA SER A 374 -12.02 -5.31 -18.36
C SER A 374 -12.45 -5.34 -19.84
N GLY A 375 -13.53 -6.05 -20.14
CA GLY A 375 -14.07 -6.10 -21.51
C GLY A 375 -14.46 -4.73 -22.08
N ALA A 376 -14.95 -3.82 -21.21
CA ALA A 376 -15.26 -2.45 -21.63
C ALA A 376 -13.98 -1.66 -21.97
N VAL A 377 -12.91 -1.79 -21.18
CA VAL A 377 -11.60 -1.16 -21.47
C VAL A 377 -11.09 -1.63 -22.83
N HIS A 378 -11.04 -2.94 -23.06
CA HIS A 378 -10.58 -3.52 -24.34
C HIS A 378 -11.44 -3.08 -25.53
N SER A 379 -12.77 -3.04 -25.37
CA SER A 379 -13.67 -2.64 -26.44
C SER A 379 -13.51 -1.18 -26.83
N VAL A 380 -13.36 -0.29 -25.84
CA VAL A 380 -13.14 1.14 -26.12
C VAL A 380 -11.74 1.35 -26.72
N LEU A 381 -10.70 0.66 -26.23
CA LEU A 381 -9.35 0.75 -26.79
C LEU A 381 -9.27 0.24 -28.24
N LYS A 382 -10.05 -0.78 -28.60
CA LYS A 382 -10.11 -1.24 -29.99
C LYS A 382 -10.65 -0.18 -30.92
N MET A 383 -11.61 0.61 -30.47
CA MET A 383 -12.21 1.71 -31.28
C MET A 383 -11.43 3.02 -31.15
N ARG A 384 -10.78 3.25 -30.00
CA ARG A 384 -10.08 4.48 -29.65
C ARG A 384 -8.78 4.14 -28.90
N PRO A 385 -7.73 3.70 -29.61
CA PRO A 385 -6.47 3.31 -28.98
C PRO A 385 -5.72 4.48 -28.34
N THR A 386 -6.02 5.72 -28.75
CA THR A 386 -5.66 6.95 -28.04
C THR A 386 -6.92 7.58 -27.52
N GLN A 387 -6.99 7.82 -26.19
CA GLN A 387 -8.20 8.33 -25.55
C GLN A 387 -7.93 9.04 -24.24
N ILE A 388 -8.85 9.92 -23.86
CA ILE A 388 -8.95 10.49 -22.52
C ILE A 388 -10.31 10.14 -21.91
N THR A 389 -10.30 9.67 -20.68
CA THR A 389 -11.49 9.53 -19.85
C THR A 389 -11.38 10.44 -18.63
N ILE A 390 -12.43 11.20 -18.37
CA ILE A 390 -12.52 12.11 -17.21
C ILE A 390 -13.66 11.63 -16.33
N MET A 391 -13.30 11.00 -15.21
CA MET A 391 -14.24 10.33 -14.32
C MET A 391 -14.58 11.23 -13.13
N ASP A 392 -15.80 11.73 -13.07
CA ASP A 392 -16.27 12.40 -11.86
C ASP A 392 -16.62 11.39 -10.75
N GLU A 393 -16.62 11.88 -9.51
CA GLU A 393 -16.87 11.08 -8.30
C GLU A 393 -16.01 9.82 -8.17
N PHE A 394 -14.76 9.88 -8.65
CA PHE A 394 -13.87 8.73 -8.71
C PHE A 394 -13.67 8.04 -7.35
N GLY A 395 -13.63 8.80 -6.24
CA GLY A 395 -13.53 8.24 -4.89
C GLY A 395 -14.71 7.31 -4.54
N LYS A 396 -15.94 7.68 -4.92
CA LYS A 396 -17.12 6.82 -4.73
C LYS A 396 -17.04 5.55 -5.60
N ARG A 397 -16.48 5.67 -6.81
CA ARG A 397 -16.27 4.49 -7.70
C ARG A 397 -15.25 3.53 -7.08
N LEU A 398 -14.15 4.05 -6.53
CA LEU A 398 -13.16 3.24 -5.81
C LEU A 398 -13.77 2.54 -4.58
N GLU A 399 -14.56 3.27 -3.80
CA GLU A 399 -15.25 2.73 -2.63
C GLU A 399 -16.25 1.61 -3.01
N ALA A 400 -17.04 1.85 -4.08
CA ALA A 400 -17.98 0.86 -4.58
C ALA A 400 -17.29 -0.41 -5.09
N ILE A 401 -16.08 -0.32 -5.62
CA ILE A 401 -15.28 -1.49 -6.02
C ILE A 401 -14.80 -2.24 -4.78
N SER A 402 -14.34 -1.53 -3.75
CA SER A 402 -13.84 -2.14 -2.50
C SER A 402 -14.93 -2.92 -1.75
N ASN A 403 -16.16 -2.41 -1.76
CA ASN A 403 -17.25 -2.93 -0.95
C ASN A 403 -18.13 -3.97 -1.66
N SER A 404 -18.02 -4.09 -2.98
CA SER A 404 -19.00 -4.88 -3.76
C SER A 404 -18.63 -6.35 -3.96
N GLY A 405 -17.38 -6.75 -3.73
CA GLY A 405 -16.88 -8.08 -4.14
C GLY A 405 -17.10 -8.34 -5.66
N ASN A 406 -17.25 -7.29 -6.45
CA ASN A 406 -17.55 -7.37 -7.88
C ASN A 406 -16.25 -7.50 -8.67
N THR A 407 -15.84 -8.71 -8.94
CA THR A 407 -14.64 -9.07 -9.69
C THR A 407 -14.54 -8.34 -11.03
N ASN A 408 -15.65 -8.14 -11.76
CA ASN A 408 -15.63 -7.45 -13.07
C ASN A 408 -15.06 -6.02 -13.00
N LYS A 409 -15.32 -5.28 -11.91
CA LYS A 409 -14.81 -3.92 -11.75
C LYS A 409 -13.34 -3.92 -11.34
N GLU A 410 -12.94 -4.88 -10.52
CA GLU A 410 -11.53 -5.10 -10.15
C GLU A 410 -10.70 -5.47 -11.37
N ASP A 411 -11.19 -6.37 -12.23
CA ASP A 411 -10.58 -6.71 -13.51
C ASP A 411 -10.42 -5.48 -14.41
N GLY A 412 -11.39 -4.55 -14.38
CA GLY A 412 -11.29 -3.28 -15.10
C GLY A 412 -10.13 -2.40 -14.62
N ILE A 413 -9.89 -2.32 -13.31
CA ILE A 413 -8.74 -1.62 -12.73
C ILE A 413 -7.44 -2.31 -13.14
N GLN A 414 -7.38 -3.64 -13.05
CA GLN A 414 -6.21 -4.42 -13.47
C GLN A 414 -5.86 -4.13 -14.94
N THR A 415 -6.85 -4.14 -15.82
CA THR A 415 -6.65 -3.82 -17.24
C THR A 415 -6.15 -2.39 -17.48
N LEU A 416 -6.62 -1.40 -16.69
CA LEU A 416 -6.09 -0.04 -16.73
C LEU A 416 -4.62 0.03 -16.28
N MET A 417 -4.24 -0.74 -15.23
CA MET A 417 -2.85 -0.83 -14.81
C MET A 417 -1.96 -1.45 -15.88
N GLU A 418 -2.45 -2.47 -16.56
CA GLU A 418 -1.74 -3.12 -17.66
C GLU A 418 -1.61 -2.19 -18.87
N ALA A 419 -2.68 -1.50 -19.25
CA ALA A 419 -2.66 -0.52 -20.34
C ALA A 419 -1.62 0.57 -20.09
N TRP A 420 -1.50 1.07 -18.85
CA TRP A 420 -0.49 2.06 -18.48
C TRP A 420 0.95 1.51 -18.65
N GLY A 421 1.17 0.24 -18.35
CA GLY A 421 2.47 -0.43 -18.50
C GLY A 421 2.75 -0.93 -19.92
N ARG A 422 1.72 -1.12 -20.77
CA ARG A 422 1.83 -1.71 -22.12
C ARG A 422 1.85 -0.69 -23.26
N CYS A 423 2.02 0.59 -22.96
CA CYS A 423 2.09 1.64 -24.00
C CYS A 423 3.19 1.41 -25.07
N HIS A 424 4.20 0.57 -24.76
CA HIS A 424 5.28 0.20 -25.70
C HIS A 424 5.05 -1.11 -26.44
N GLY A 425 4.01 -1.85 -26.06
CA GLY A 425 3.78 -3.19 -26.59
C GLY A 425 2.32 -3.40 -26.93
N THR A 426 1.85 -4.59 -26.63
CA THR A 426 0.53 -5.06 -26.99
C THR A 426 -0.26 -5.39 -25.74
N LEU A 427 -1.42 -4.78 -25.59
CA LEU A 427 -2.42 -5.18 -24.60
C LEU A 427 -3.30 -6.27 -25.19
N ARG A 428 -3.40 -7.40 -24.51
CA ARG A 428 -4.23 -8.54 -24.88
C ARG A 428 -5.30 -8.76 -23.83
N PRO A 429 -6.53 -9.13 -24.21
CA PRO A 429 -7.54 -9.54 -23.23
C PRO A 429 -7.15 -10.87 -22.60
N ASP A 430 -7.74 -11.14 -21.43
CA ASP A 430 -7.66 -12.46 -20.81
C ASP A 430 -8.28 -13.52 -21.71
N ASN A 431 -7.78 -14.75 -21.59
CA ASN A 431 -8.32 -15.87 -22.32
C ASN A 431 -9.65 -16.32 -21.72
N TYR A 432 -10.71 -16.27 -22.51
CA TYR A 432 -12.02 -16.79 -22.13
C TYR A 432 -12.21 -18.23 -22.65
N SER A 433 -13.03 -19.01 -21.93
CA SER A 433 -13.49 -20.29 -22.46
C SER A 433 -14.36 -20.05 -23.70
N LEU A 434 -13.91 -20.56 -24.82
CA LEU A 434 -14.64 -20.45 -26.10
C LEU A 434 -15.61 -21.60 -26.36
N MET A 435 -15.81 -22.51 -25.36
CA MET A 435 -16.62 -23.74 -25.55
C MET A 435 -18.07 -23.47 -25.93
N ASN A 436 -18.65 -22.37 -25.42
CA ASN A 436 -20.06 -22.00 -25.69
C ASN A 436 -20.18 -20.79 -26.65
N VAL A 437 -19.12 -20.42 -27.33
CA VAL A 437 -19.13 -19.29 -28.25
C VAL A 437 -19.31 -19.82 -29.67
N GLN A 438 -20.24 -19.24 -30.45
CA GLN A 438 -20.42 -19.57 -31.85
C GLN A 438 -19.13 -19.31 -32.63
N GLU A 439 -18.77 -20.21 -33.54
CA GLU A 439 -17.50 -20.20 -34.27
C GLU A 439 -17.19 -18.87 -34.95
N GLN A 440 -18.18 -18.24 -35.53
CA GLN A 440 -18.06 -16.94 -36.18
C GLN A 440 -17.60 -15.78 -35.27
N TYR A 441 -17.78 -15.89 -33.95
CA TYR A 441 -17.36 -14.88 -32.97
C TYR A 441 -16.06 -15.22 -32.25
N LYS A 442 -15.58 -16.44 -32.35
CA LYS A 442 -14.36 -16.90 -31.65
C LYS A 442 -13.16 -16.09 -32.06
N GLU A 443 -12.93 -15.93 -33.36
CA GLU A 443 -11.83 -15.15 -33.91
C GLU A 443 -11.92 -13.67 -33.48
N GLN A 444 -13.11 -13.08 -33.52
CA GLN A 444 -13.33 -11.72 -33.08
C GLN A 444 -13.08 -11.52 -31.59
N MET A 445 -13.37 -12.51 -30.75
CA MET A 445 -13.10 -12.45 -29.31
C MET A 445 -11.60 -12.63 -29.02
N MET A 446 -10.89 -13.47 -29.78
CA MET A 446 -9.44 -13.66 -29.62
C MET A 446 -8.63 -12.46 -30.13
N ASN A 447 -9.12 -11.74 -31.14
CA ASN A 447 -8.42 -10.64 -31.82
C ASN A 447 -8.69 -9.25 -31.20
N ARG A 448 -9.06 -9.18 -29.91
CA ARG A 448 -9.21 -7.90 -29.18
C ARG A 448 -7.85 -7.32 -28.74
N VAL A 449 -6.90 -7.34 -29.66
CA VAL A 449 -5.54 -6.86 -29.39
C VAL A 449 -5.49 -5.35 -29.62
N THR A 450 -4.81 -4.62 -28.74
CA THR A 450 -4.50 -3.20 -28.94
C THR A 450 -3.00 -2.98 -28.85
N HIS A 451 -2.41 -2.55 -29.97
CA HIS A 451 -1.01 -2.16 -30.01
C HIS A 451 -0.82 -0.75 -29.46
N LYS A 452 0.15 -0.60 -28.55
CA LYS A 452 0.54 0.69 -27.95
C LYS A 452 -0.66 1.51 -27.46
N PRO A 453 -1.48 0.95 -26.54
CA PRO A 453 -2.62 1.68 -26.00
C PRO A 453 -2.17 2.98 -25.32
N ALA A 454 -2.90 4.07 -25.56
CA ALA A 454 -2.60 5.37 -24.95
C ALA A 454 -3.84 5.92 -24.22
N ILE A 455 -3.98 5.58 -22.95
CA ILE A 455 -5.04 6.08 -22.09
C ILE A 455 -4.50 7.26 -21.28
N THR A 456 -5.17 8.39 -21.36
CA THR A 456 -5.08 9.46 -20.37
C THR A 456 -6.29 9.35 -19.46
N LEU A 457 -6.07 9.22 -18.16
CA LEU A 457 -7.14 9.09 -17.18
C LEU A 457 -7.10 10.26 -16.20
N VAL A 458 -8.24 10.93 -16.01
CA VAL A 458 -8.40 11.98 -15.01
C VAL A 458 -9.54 11.57 -14.07
N GLY A 459 -9.21 11.26 -12.82
CA GLY A 459 -10.20 11.05 -11.78
C GLY A 459 -10.45 12.36 -11.03
N LEU A 460 -11.73 12.70 -10.78
CA LEU A 460 -12.13 13.86 -9.98
C LEU A 460 -12.83 13.39 -8.72
N SER A 461 -12.48 13.96 -7.57
CA SER A 461 -13.09 13.57 -6.30
C SER A 461 -13.12 14.70 -5.28
N VAL A 462 -13.91 14.50 -4.22
CA VAL A 462 -13.81 15.32 -3.00
C VAL A 462 -12.88 14.59 -2.01
N PRO A 463 -12.12 15.33 -1.15
CA PRO A 463 -11.14 14.73 -0.24
C PRO A 463 -11.73 13.60 0.60
N LYS A 464 -12.90 13.81 1.22
CA LYS A 464 -13.55 12.81 2.07
C LYS A 464 -13.76 11.48 1.34
N ASN A 465 -14.36 11.51 0.15
CA ASN A 465 -14.70 10.29 -0.60
C ASN A 465 -13.44 9.59 -1.14
N PHE A 466 -12.42 10.36 -1.51
CA PHE A 466 -11.18 9.77 -2.01
C PHE A 466 -10.41 9.07 -0.90
N TYR A 467 -10.12 9.75 0.21
CA TYR A 467 -9.32 9.16 1.29
C TYR A 467 -10.06 8.07 2.05
N SER A 468 -11.40 8.14 2.17
CA SER A 468 -12.17 7.05 2.79
C SER A 468 -12.20 5.77 1.93
N ALA A 469 -12.05 5.91 0.61
CA ALA A 469 -11.95 4.75 -0.29
C ALA A 469 -10.57 4.06 -0.25
N LEU A 470 -9.56 4.73 0.34
CA LEU A 470 -8.22 4.19 0.46
C LEU A 470 -8.11 3.38 1.77
N ASN A 471 -7.66 2.17 1.64
CA ASN A 471 -7.25 1.31 2.75
C ASN A 471 -5.83 0.79 2.50
N GLY A 472 -5.23 0.12 3.48
CA GLY A 472 -3.86 -0.38 3.35
C GLY A 472 -3.65 -1.29 2.13
N GLY A 473 -4.61 -2.14 1.79
CA GLY A 473 -4.55 -3.01 0.62
C GLY A 473 -4.49 -2.22 -0.70
N ARG A 474 -5.30 -1.17 -0.83
CA ARG A 474 -5.33 -0.35 -2.05
C ARG A 474 -4.09 0.49 -2.29
N ILE A 475 -3.37 0.82 -1.24
CA ILE A 475 -2.06 1.46 -1.37
C ILE A 475 -1.03 0.45 -1.90
N ALA A 476 -1.13 -0.80 -1.46
CA ALA A 476 -0.19 -1.86 -1.82
C ALA A 476 -0.41 -2.42 -3.24
N ASP A 477 -1.67 -2.46 -3.76
CA ASP A 477 -2.02 -3.07 -5.06
C ASP A 477 -1.45 -2.34 -6.30
N GLY A 478 -0.82 -1.18 -6.11
CA GLY A 478 -0.05 -0.49 -7.15
C GLY A 478 -0.87 0.32 -8.14
N PHE A 479 -2.20 0.41 -7.99
CA PHE A 479 -3.01 1.24 -8.88
C PHE A 479 -2.74 2.73 -8.67
N LEU A 480 -2.73 3.17 -7.42
CA LEU A 480 -2.58 4.59 -7.05
C LEU A 480 -1.19 5.16 -7.36
N ASN A 481 -0.14 4.35 -7.35
CA ASN A 481 1.21 4.82 -7.65
C ASN A 481 1.41 5.27 -9.10
N ARG A 482 0.47 4.91 -9.99
CA ARG A 482 0.44 5.37 -11.39
C ARG A 482 -0.19 6.75 -11.55
N PHE A 483 -0.89 7.23 -10.53
CA PHE A 483 -1.51 8.55 -10.54
C PHE A 483 -0.56 9.64 -10.07
N VAL A 484 -0.73 10.80 -10.66
CA VAL A 484 -0.29 12.07 -10.07
C VAL A 484 -1.47 12.63 -9.29
N VAL A 485 -1.40 12.58 -7.97
CA VAL A 485 -2.49 13.00 -7.09
C VAL A 485 -2.31 14.46 -6.72
N VAL A 486 -3.25 15.30 -7.14
CA VAL A 486 -3.21 16.75 -6.97
C VAL A 486 -4.43 17.20 -6.16
N GLU A 487 -4.22 17.61 -4.92
CA GLU A 487 -5.27 18.17 -4.07
C GLU A 487 -5.15 19.67 -4.01
N SER A 488 -6.19 20.38 -4.48
CA SER A 488 -6.26 21.82 -4.31
C SER A 488 -6.68 22.17 -2.88
N LYS A 489 -5.88 23.04 -2.26
CA LYS A 489 -6.13 23.57 -0.90
C LYS A 489 -6.77 24.97 -0.94
N GLU A 490 -7.14 25.46 -2.12
CA GLU A 490 -7.75 26.79 -2.26
C GLU A 490 -9.02 26.94 -1.39
N PRO A 491 -9.19 28.09 -0.75
CA PRO A 491 -10.39 28.36 0.02
C PRO A 491 -11.60 28.42 -0.88
N ARG A 492 -12.78 28.20 -0.30
CA ARG A 492 -14.04 28.40 -1.04
C ARG A 492 -14.18 29.86 -1.47
N ARG A 493 -14.48 30.05 -2.74
CA ARG A 493 -14.71 31.37 -3.33
C ARG A 493 -16.06 31.41 -4.01
N VAL A 494 -16.64 32.60 -4.12
CA VAL A 494 -17.83 32.81 -4.94
C VAL A 494 -17.46 32.66 -6.40
N GLY A 495 -18.20 31.83 -7.12
CA GLY A 495 -17.98 31.63 -8.55
C GLY A 495 -18.15 32.91 -9.34
N GLN A 496 -17.27 33.14 -10.30
CA GLN A 496 -17.35 34.29 -11.22
C GLN A 496 -18.31 33.97 -12.35
N LEU A 497 -19.14 34.94 -12.73
CA LEU A 497 -19.93 34.88 -13.96
C LEU A 497 -18.96 35.06 -15.14
N LYS A 498 -18.52 33.95 -15.73
CA LYS A 498 -17.64 33.96 -16.89
C LYS A 498 -18.40 33.52 -18.13
N ARG A 499 -18.09 34.16 -19.27
CA ARG A 499 -18.53 33.69 -20.56
C ARG A 499 -17.57 32.63 -21.06
N PHE A 500 -18.09 31.68 -21.82
CA PHE A 500 -17.25 30.69 -22.49
C PHE A 500 -16.42 31.44 -23.58
N ASN A 501 -15.09 31.28 -23.47
CA ASN A 501 -14.16 31.85 -24.45
C ASN A 501 -13.71 30.78 -25.44
N THR A 502 -13.48 31.19 -26.67
CA THR A 502 -12.88 30.29 -27.67
C THR A 502 -11.44 29.98 -27.31
N PRO A 503 -11.00 28.71 -27.40
CA PRO A 503 -9.61 28.37 -27.14
C PRO A 503 -8.63 29.18 -28.00
N PRO A 504 -7.49 29.58 -27.45
CA PRO A 504 -6.44 30.28 -28.20
C PRO A 504 -5.99 29.50 -29.42
N THR A 505 -5.84 30.21 -30.56
CA THR A 505 -5.42 29.61 -31.83
C THR A 505 -4.08 28.88 -31.71
N SER A 506 -3.16 29.36 -30.87
CA SER A 506 -1.87 28.70 -30.62
C SER A 506 -2.06 27.29 -30.09
N ILE A 507 -3.01 27.08 -29.16
CA ILE A 507 -3.32 25.77 -28.56
C ILE A 507 -3.96 24.86 -29.63
N ILE A 508 -4.96 25.36 -30.39
CA ILE A 508 -5.62 24.62 -31.45
C ILE A 508 -4.60 24.18 -32.52
N ASN A 509 -3.77 25.11 -32.98
CA ASN A 509 -2.73 24.83 -33.97
C ASN A 509 -1.73 23.78 -33.47
N TRP A 510 -1.33 23.85 -32.21
CA TRP A 510 -0.42 22.87 -31.64
C TRP A 510 -1.06 21.46 -31.56
N VAL A 511 -2.31 21.35 -31.10
CA VAL A 511 -3.04 20.08 -31.10
C VAL A 511 -3.10 19.49 -32.51
N ASN A 512 -3.51 20.28 -33.49
CA ASN A 512 -3.58 19.88 -34.89
C ASN A 512 -2.22 19.49 -35.46
N TYR A 513 -1.15 20.26 -35.12
CA TYR A 513 0.21 19.97 -35.55
C TYR A 513 0.70 18.64 -35.03
N VAL A 514 0.60 18.43 -33.72
CA VAL A 514 1.04 17.19 -33.02
C VAL A 514 0.25 15.99 -33.58
N ARG A 515 -1.07 16.10 -33.74
CA ARG A 515 -1.90 15.01 -34.22
C ARG A 515 -1.62 14.66 -35.69
N ARG A 516 -1.07 15.56 -36.46
CA ARG A 516 -0.64 15.34 -37.86
C ARG A 516 0.80 14.81 -37.97
N GLN A 517 1.57 14.76 -36.91
CA GLN A 517 2.93 14.20 -36.95
C GLN A 517 2.90 12.75 -37.43
N ARG A 518 3.78 12.41 -38.38
CA ARG A 518 3.78 11.17 -39.19
C ARG A 518 2.66 11.10 -40.25
N GLY A 519 2.57 12.09 -41.01
CA GLY A 519 1.68 12.60 -41.98
C GLY A 519 1.40 11.81 -43.21
N SER A 520 2.03 10.88 -43.77
CA SER A 520 1.64 10.29 -45.04
C SER A 520 0.80 8.99 -44.92
N MET A 521 0.78 8.38 -43.76
CA MET A 521 -0.18 7.32 -43.47
C MET A 521 -1.36 7.94 -42.71
N SER A 522 -2.46 8.07 -43.41
CA SER A 522 -3.71 8.70 -43.01
C SER A 522 -4.07 8.59 -41.51
N ASP A 523 -4.85 9.57 -41.02
CA ASP A 523 -5.47 9.57 -39.68
C ASP A 523 -6.14 8.24 -39.29
N LEU A 524 -6.57 7.46 -40.29
CA LEU A 524 -7.13 6.12 -40.17
C LEU A 524 -6.17 5.10 -39.53
N SER A 525 -4.86 5.20 -39.78
CA SER A 525 -3.90 4.25 -39.21
C SER A 525 -3.62 4.50 -37.76
N ARG A 526 -3.69 5.75 -37.26
CA ARG A 526 -3.48 6.11 -35.87
C ARG A 526 -4.60 5.66 -34.97
N ASP A 527 -5.82 5.66 -35.48
CA ASP A 527 -7.00 5.21 -34.76
C ASP A 527 -7.25 3.70 -34.94
N ASN A 528 -6.37 3.00 -35.67
CA ASN A 528 -6.42 1.55 -35.78
C ASN A 528 -5.62 0.89 -34.63
N ALA A 529 -6.32 0.22 -33.73
CA ALA A 529 -5.73 -0.48 -32.60
C ALA A 529 -4.84 -1.67 -32.98
N GLU A 530 -5.07 -2.24 -34.19
CA GLU A 530 -4.36 -3.42 -34.70
C GLU A 530 -3.03 -3.05 -35.37
N MET A 531 -2.80 -1.77 -35.63
CA MET A 531 -1.53 -1.32 -36.22
C MET A 531 -0.47 -1.04 -35.20
N ASP A 532 0.66 -1.69 -35.32
CA ASP A 532 1.87 -1.42 -34.52
C ASP A 532 2.63 -0.24 -35.13
N LEU A 533 2.30 0.98 -34.71
CA LEU A 533 2.87 2.21 -35.22
C LEU A 533 4.27 2.45 -34.65
N ASP A 534 5.21 2.84 -35.48
CA ASP A 534 6.48 3.39 -35.03
C ASP A 534 6.28 4.73 -34.33
N GLN A 535 6.99 4.95 -33.23
CA GLN A 535 6.90 6.18 -32.46
C GLN A 535 8.13 7.07 -32.67
N ILE A 536 7.94 8.37 -32.58
CA ILE A 536 9.04 9.32 -32.53
C ILE A 536 9.75 9.20 -31.20
N VAL A 537 11.06 9.01 -31.23
CA VAL A 537 11.87 8.78 -30.04
C VAL A 537 12.63 10.04 -29.65
N LEU A 538 12.34 10.57 -28.46
CA LEU A 538 13.13 11.65 -27.86
C LEU A 538 14.20 11.06 -26.93
N LYS A 539 15.40 11.64 -26.93
CA LYS A 539 16.50 11.22 -26.05
C LYS A 539 16.67 12.21 -24.91
N PHE A 540 16.92 11.70 -23.72
CA PHE A 540 17.37 12.56 -22.63
C PHE A 540 18.80 13.03 -22.92
N ASP A 541 19.10 14.32 -22.63
CA ASP A 541 20.47 14.81 -22.60
C ASP A 541 21.18 14.31 -21.32
N LYS A 542 22.47 14.55 -21.24
CA LYS A 542 23.29 14.07 -20.10
C LYS A 542 22.84 14.68 -18.78
N GLU A 543 22.48 15.95 -18.75
CA GLU A 543 22.00 16.64 -17.57
C GLU A 543 20.67 16.04 -17.08
N SER A 544 19.75 15.75 -17.99
CA SER A 544 18.49 15.07 -17.68
C SER A 544 18.70 13.69 -17.06
N GLU A 545 19.65 12.91 -17.63
CA GLU A 545 19.97 11.58 -17.09
C GLU A 545 20.53 11.67 -15.66
N GLU A 546 21.41 12.64 -15.38
CA GLU A 546 21.96 12.90 -14.04
C GLU A 546 20.84 13.28 -13.04
N ILE A 547 19.94 14.20 -13.41
CA ILE A 547 18.79 14.61 -12.59
C ILE A 547 17.89 13.41 -12.27
N LEU A 548 17.59 12.58 -13.27
CA LEU A 548 16.74 11.39 -13.09
C LEU A 548 17.40 10.31 -12.23
N GLN A 549 18.74 10.19 -12.28
CA GLN A 549 19.48 9.29 -11.43
C GLN A 549 19.49 9.77 -9.98
N ASP A 550 19.68 11.07 -9.75
CA ASP A 550 19.63 11.67 -8.42
C ASP A 550 18.24 11.49 -7.79
N PHE A 551 17.21 11.74 -8.59
CA PHE A 551 15.83 11.52 -8.14
C PHE A 551 15.55 10.05 -7.83
N ALA A 552 16.08 9.11 -8.62
CA ALA A 552 15.95 7.68 -8.32
C ALA A 552 16.63 7.31 -6.99
N ARG A 553 17.82 7.85 -6.70
CA ARG A 553 18.49 7.64 -5.41
C ARG A 553 17.69 8.22 -4.24
N GLU A 554 17.08 9.39 -4.43
CA GLU A 554 16.19 10.00 -3.45
C GLU A 554 14.97 9.12 -3.17
N ILE A 555 14.32 8.60 -4.23
CA ILE A 555 13.14 7.72 -4.11
C ILE A 555 13.47 6.50 -3.26
N VAL A 556 14.57 5.79 -3.55
CA VAL A 556 14.97 4.60 -2.79
C VAL A 556 15.12 4.92 -1.31
N LYS A 557 15.87 5.97 -0.97
CA LYS A 557 16.04 6.41 0.43
C LYS A 557 14.71 6.73 1.12
N ARG A 558 13.77 7.35 0.39
CA ARG A 558 12.44 7.66 0.95
C ARG A 558 11.58 6.42 1.10
N GLN A 559 11.68 5.45 0.19
CA GLN A 559 10.97 4.17 0.30
C GLN A 559 11.40 3.41 1.55
N ASP A 560 12.71 3.32 1.83
CA ASP A 560 13.23 2.69 3.07
C ASP A 560 12.64 3.32 4.35
N ILE A 561 12.41 4.65 4.33
CA ILE A 561 11.79 5.36 5.46
C ILE A 561 10.29 5.06 5.55
N LEU A 562 9.61 4.98 4.40
CA LEU A 562 8.16 4.82 4.28
C LEU A 562 7.69 3.38 4.51
N GLU A 563 8.59 2.40 4.41
CA GLU A 563 8.28 0.97 4.63
C GLU A 563 7.63 0.73 6.00
N LYS A 564 8.03 1.49 7.02
CA LYS A 564 7.44 1.42 8.36
C LYS A 564 5.96 1.79 8.42
N ASP A 565 5.53 2.62 7.49
CA ASP A 565 4.14 3.10 7.37
C ASP A 565 3.36 2.33 6.29
N ASN A 566 3.98 1.39 5.58
CA ASN A 566 3.47 0.70 4.39
C ASN A 566 3.03 1.70 3.29
N LEU A 567 3.76 2.79 3.12
CA LEU A 567 3.50 3.83 2.12
C LEU A 567 4.56 3.87 1.00
N GLU A 568 5.60 3.02 1.08
CA GLU A 568 6.67 2.93 0.08
C GLU A 568 6.14 2.62 -1.34
N PRO A 569 5.02 1.86 -1.55
CA PRO A 569 4.54 1.58 -2.89
C PRO A 569 4.12 2.83 -3.64
N LEU A 570 3.72 3.91 -2.94
CA LEU A 570 3.29 5.17 -3.56
C LEU A 570 4.40 5.83 -4.39
N LEU A 571 5.67 5.60 -4.05
CA LEU A 571 6.83 6.15 -4.77
C LEU A 571 7.37 5.24 -5.88
N SER A 572 6.90 4.00 -6.00
CA SER A 572 7.48 2.99 -6.90
C SER A 572 7.46 3.39 -8.39
N ARG A 573 6.59 4.31 -8.78
CA ARG A 573 6.46 4.81 -10.17
C ARG A 573 6.86 6.29 -10.34
N SER A 574 7.40 6.93 -9.31
CA SER A 574 7.70 8.38 -9.35
C SER A 574 8.71 8.74 -10.42
N LYS A 575 9.80 7.96 -10.58
CA LYS A 575 10.77 8.17 -11.67
C LYS A 575 10.12 8.04 -13.04
N GLU A 576 9.29 7.03 -13.26
CA GLU A 576 8.59 6.83 -14.52
C GLU A 576 7.61 7.96 -14.81
N LYS A 577 6.84 8.42 -13.81
CA LYS A 577 5.96 9.59 -13.92
C LYS A 577 6.76 10.84 -14.31
N ALA A 578 7.92 11.08 -13.70
CA ALA A 578 8.78 12.22 -14.02
C ALA A 578 9.31 12.17 -15.46
N MET A 579 9.73 11.00 -15.95
CA MET A 579 10.18 10.83 -17.33
C MET A 579 9.06 11.07 -18.35
N ARG A 580 7.84 10.59 -18.06
CA ARG A 580 6.65 10.86 -18.89
C ARG A 580 6.28 12.33 -18.87
N MET A 581 6.36 12.98 -17.70
CA MET A 581 6.11 14.40 -17.53
C MET A 581 7.12 15.26 -18.32
N ALA A 582 8.41 14.93 -18.27
CA ALA A 582 9.44 15.61 -19.01
C ALA A 582 9.21 15.51 -20.55
N LEU A 583 8.75 14.33 -21.02
CA LEU A 583 8.34 14.16 -22.42
C LEU A 583 7.22 15.15 -22.79
N LEU A 584 6.15 15.23 -21.98
CA LEU A 584 5.02 16.14 -22.24
C LEU A 584 5.46 17.61 -22.26
N CYS A 585 6.25 18.01 -21.27
CA CYS A 585 6.78 19.37 -21.15
C CYS A 585 7.65 19.75 -22.37
N THR A 586 8.49 18.82 -22.84
CA THR A 586 9.33 19.03 -24.03
C THR A 586 8.48 19.24 -25.26
N LEU A 587 7.49 18.39 -25.50
CA LEU A 587 6.61 18.47 -26.66
C LEU A 587 5.70 19.70 -26.64
N ALA A 588 5.29 20.16 -25.46
CA ALA A 588 4.56 21.41 -25.31
C ALA A 588 5.45 22.66 -25.54
N THR A 589 6.76 22.53 -25.33
CA THR A 589 7.73 23.61 -25.61
C THR A 589 8.11 23.63 -27.10
N ASN A 590 8.38 22.46 -27.66
CA ASN A 590 8.68 22.29 -29.05
C ASN A 590 8.25 20.89 -29.52
N ALA A 591 7.22 20.82 -30.37
CA ALA A 591 6.68 19.54 -30.88
C ALA A 591 7.67 18.78 -31.79
N ASP A 592 8.68 19.46 -32.33
CA ASP A 592 9.72 18.86 -33.18
C ASP A 592 10.99 18.51 -32.41
N ALA A 593 10.99 18.69 -31.10
CA ALA A 593 12.14 18.35 -30.29
C ALA A 593 12.47 16.86 -30.35
N MET A 594 13.76 16.56 -30.50
CA MET A 594 14.30 15.20 -30.45
C MET A 594 15.06 14.92 -29.15
N THR A 595 15.24 15.95 -28.33
CA THR A 595 16.02 15.88 -27.08
C THR A 595 15.22 16.50 -25.92
N ILE A 596 15.19 15.82 -24.80
CA ILE A 596 14.63 16.27 -23.53
C ILE A 596 15.77 16.89 -22.73
N THR A 597 15.67 18.16 -22.37
CA THR A 597 16.72 18.94 -21.74
C THR A 597 16.63 18.93 -20.21
N GLY A 598 17.77 19.22 -19.52
CA GLY A 598 17.86 19.28 -18.09
C GLY A 598 16.84 20.23 -17.43
N ASP A 599 16.59 21.40 -18.01
CA ASP A 599 15.65 22.38 -17.45
C ASP A 599 14.22 21.84 -17.39
N VAL A 600 13.75 21.22 -18.47
CA VAL A 600 12.42 20.60 -18.56
C VAL A 600 12.32 19.42 -17.60
N THR A 601 13.39 18.62 -17.55
CA THR A 601 13.45 17.46 -16.65
C THR A 601 13.41 17.89 -15.19
N ARG A 602 14.10 18.97 -14.81
CA ARG A 602 14.09 19.51 -13.46
C ARG A 602 12.68 19.93 -13.04
N TRP A 603 11.99 20.69 -13.88
CA TRP A 603 10.59 21.07 -13.62
C TRP A 603 9.69 19.84 -13.43
N ALA A 604 9.83 18.82 -14.29
CA ALA A 604 9.03 17.60 -14.22
C ALA A 604 9.30 16.80 -12.93
N VAL A 605 10.57 16.69 -12.53
CA VAL A 605 10.97 16.02 -11.29
C VAL A 605 10.44 16.78 -10.08
N ASP A 606 10.57 18.12 -10.04
CA ASP A 606 10.10 18.94 -8.93
C ASP A 606 8.58 18.89 -8.79
N PHE A 607 7.84 18.87 -9.91
CA PHE A 607 6.39 18.69 -9.93
C PHE A 607 5.99 17.34 -9.33
N ILE A 608 6.56 16.24 -9.81
CA ILE A 608 6.23 14.90 -9.32
C ILE A 608 6.63 14.73 -7.86
N ARG A 609 7.85 15.15 -7.49
CA ARG A 609 8.33 15.12 -6.10
C ARG A 609 7.38 15.84 -5.15
N TYR A 610 6.95 17.04 -5.50
CA TYR A 610 6.09 17.86 -4.68
C TYR A 610 4.73 17.20 -4.42
N TYR A 611 4.07 16.74 -5.47
CA TYR A 611 2.75 16.13 -5.33
C TYR A 611 2.79 14.73 -4.74
N ASP A 612 3.81 13.93 -5.01
CA ASP A 612 3.99 12.63 -4.37
C ASP A 612 4.21 12.77 -2.86
N LEU A 613 5.01 13.76 -2.41
CA LEU A 613 5.22 14.02 -0.99
C LEU A 613 3.95 14.53 -0.30
N LEU A 614 3.20 15.44 -0.93
CA LEU A 614 1.91 15.88 -0.40
C LEU A 614 0.89 14.75 -0.29
N PHE A 615 0.88 13.84 -1.26
CA PHE A 615 -0.01 12.68 -1.23
C PHE A 615 0.36 11.70 -0.11
N ILE A 616 1.65 11.43 0.09
CA ILE A 616 2.14 10.61 1.20
C ILE A 616 1.73 11.21 2.55
N GLU A 617 1.95 12.53 2.75
CA GLU A 617 1.54 13.23 3.96
C GLU A 617 0.02 13.10 4.18
N ALA A 618 -0.77 13.33 3.13
CA ALA A 618 -2.22 13.18 3.20
C ALA A 618 -2.65 11.74 3.51
N CYS A 619 -1.96 10.72 2.98
CA CYS A 619 -2.22 9.33 3.32
C CYS A 619 -1.89 9.02 4.79
N ARG A 620 -0.77 9.52 5.30
CA ARG A 620 -0.43 9.38 6.72
C ARG A 620 -1.50 9.95 7.63
N ASP A 621 -2.04 11.11 7.28
CA ASP A 621 -3.01 11.82 8.11
C ASP A 621 -4.45 11.29 7.93
N LYS A 622 -4.86 10.95 6.73
CA LYS A 622 -6.28 10.74 6.37
C LYS A 622 -6.65 9.27 6.13
N VAL A 623 -5.69 8.41 5.75
CA VAL A 623 -5.98 6.99 5.50
C VAL A 623 -5.83 6.20 6.78
N ALA A 624 -6.85 5.44 7.15
CA ALA A 624 -6.89 4.64 8.36
C ALA A 624 -7.16 3.17 8.02
N SER A 625 -6.51 2.27 8.74
CA SER A 625 -6.71 0.82 8.61
C SER A 625 -7.93 0.31 9.40
N SER A 626 -8.49 1.15 10.29
CA SER A 626 -9.69 0.83 11.08
C SER A 626 -10.56 2.06 11.36
N ALA A 627 -11.83 1.83 11.68
CA ALA A 627 -12.77 2.89 12.08
C ALA A 627 -12.26 3.65 13.32
N THR A 628 -11.63 2.97 14.25
CA THR A 628 -11.05 3.54 15.47
C THR A 628 -9.84 4.41 15.15
N GLU A 629 -8.94 3.93 14.29
CA GLU A 629 -7.79 4.72 13.81
C GLU A 629 -8.26 5.97 13.05
N SER A 630 -9.34 5.86 12.27
CA SER A 630 -9.94 6.99 11.58
C SER A 630 -10.41 8.07 12.56
N LYS A 631 -11.11 7.70 13.63
CA LYS A 631 -11.54 8.64 14.68
C LYS A 631 -10.36 9.32 15.35
N ILE A 632 -9.32 8.57 15.70
CA ILE A 632 -8.11 9.11 16.34
C ILE A 632 -7.39 10.09 15.41
N LYS A 633 -7.21 9.75 14.13
CA LYS A 633 -6.57 10.64 13.15
C LYS A 633 -7.35 11.94 12.97
N GLN A 634 -8.69 11.87 12.98
CA GLN A 634 -9.54 13.04 12.91
C GLN A 634 -9.36 13.95 14.13
N VAL A 635 -9.33 13.38 15.34
CA VAL A 635 -9.10 14.13 16.58
C VAL A 635 -7.70 14.76 16.59
N LEU A 636 -6.66 14.02 16.19
CA LEU A 636 -5.30 14.54 16.10
C LEU A 636 -5.19 15.69 15.08
N SER A 637 -5.84 15.56 13.92
CA SER A 637 -5.88 16.61 12.90
C SER A 637 -6.56 17.87 13.43
N PHE A 638 -7.66 17.70 14.17
CA PHE A 638 -8.36 18.81 14.79
C PHE A 638 -7.50 19.54 15.84
N ILE A 639 -6.82 18.78 16.72
CA ILE A 639 -5.90 19.32 17.72
C ILE A 639 -4.74 20.08 17.05
N ARG A 640 -4.13 19.51 16.03
CA ARG A 640 -3.03 20.14 15.28
C ARG A 640 -3.45 21.43 14.58
N SER A 641 -4.68 21.51 14.09
CA SER A 641 -5.20 22.70 13.42
C SER A 641 -5.26 23.93 14.33
N ARG A 642 -5.16 23.75 15.65
CA ARG A 642 -5.23 24.82 16.65
C ARG A 642 -3.88 25.40 17.08
N ASN A 643 -2.77 24.96 16.46
CA ASN A 643 -1.41 25.52 16.67
C ASN A 643 -1.03 25.77 18.14
N GLY A 644 -1.48 24.91 19.07
CA GLY A 644 -1.19 25.04 20.50
C GLY A 644 -2.17 25.94 21.29
N GLU A 645 -3.17 26.53 20.65
CA GLU A 645 -4.29 27.16 21.35
C GLU A 645 -5.20 26.07 21.93
N GLY A 646 -5.57 26.22 23.21
CA GLY A 646 -6.48 25.29 23.87
C GLY A 646 -7.85 25.26 23.19
N ILE A 647 -8.54 24.14 23.28
CA ILE A 647 -9.88 23.96 22.72
C ILE A 647 -10.89 24.10 23.86
N SER A 648 -11.85 25.01 23.71
CA SER A 648 -12.94 25.14 24.68
C SER A 648 -13.96 24.01 24.53
N LYS A 649 -14.54 23.55 25.64
CA LYS A 649 -15.61 22.54 25.65
C LYS A 649 -16.73 22.87 24.67
N ARG A 650 -17.10 24.17 24.56
CA ARG A 650 -18.15 24.68 23.67
C ARG A 650 -17.80 24.53 22.18
N GLU A 651 -16.53 24.60 21.82
CA GLU A 651 -16.05 24.39 20.44
C GLU A 651 -16.08 22.91 20.07
N VAL A 652 -15.76 22.05 21.02
CA VAL A 652 -15.83 20.60 20.84
C VAL A 652 -17.29 20.17 20.68
N ASP A 653 -18.19 20.58 21.55
CA ASP A 653 -19.61 20.23 21.48
C ASP A 653 -20.28 20.70 20.17
N ARG A 654 -19.74 21.73 19.53
CA ARG A 654 -20.27 22.28 18.26
C ARG A 654 -19.61 21.70 17.02
N HIS A 655 -18.44 21.11 17.14
CA HIS A 655 -17.72 20.60 15.98
C HIS A 655 -18.36 19.31 15.45
N GLU A 656 -18.58 19.24 14.14
CA GLU A 656 -19.26 18.14 13.45
C GLU A 656 -18.63 16.77 13.75
N LEU A 657 -17.33 16.74 13.94
CA LEU A 657 -16.54 15.57 14.29
C LEU A 657 -17.02 14.90 15.59
N PHE A 658 -17.34 15.72 16.61
CA PHE A 658 -17.74 15.23 17.92
C PHE A 658 -19.25 14.97 18.00
N ARG A 659 -20.06 15.53 17.10
CA ARG A 659 -21.50 15.24 17.01
C ARG A 659 -21.81 13.80 16.62
N SER A 660 -20.91 13.17 15.89
CA SER A 660 -21.02 11.75 15.50
C SER A 660 -20.53 10.79 16.57
N MET A 661 -19.92 11.29 17.64
CA MET A 661 -19.44 10.53 18.79
C MET A 661 -20.50 10.57 19.90
N LYS A 662 -20.57 9.51 20.69
CA LYS A 662 -21.43 9.49 21.86
C LYS A 662 -20.94 10.53 22.87
N SER A 663 -21.83 11.15 23.64
CA SER A 663 -21.48 12.25 24.56
C SER A 663 -20.37 11.88 25.56
N TYR A 664 -20.28 10.63 25.96
CA TYR A 664 -19.20 10.13 26.81
C TYR A 664 -17.85 10.04 26.08
N GLU A 665 -17.82 9.62 24.81
CA GLU A 665 -16.61 9.57 23.98
C GLU A 665 -16.00 10.97 23.80
N VAL A 666 -16.86 11.96 23.60
CA VAL A 666 -16.45 13.38 23.48
C VAL A 666 -15.86 13.90 24.78
N LYS A 667 -16.52 13.59 25.90
CA LYS A 667 -16.07 14.01 27.23
C LYS A 667 -14.72 13.42 27.61
N GLU A 668 -14.51 12.15 27.26
CA GLU A 668 -13.26 11.41 27.48
C GLU A 668 -12.09 11.90 26.61
N ILE A 669 -12.36 12.45 25.44
CA ILE A 669 -11.31 12.98 24.55
C ILE A 669 -10.85 14.37 24.99
N ILE A 670 -11.68 15.11 25.74
CA ILE A 670 -11.45 16.52 26.10
C ILE A 670 -10.95 16.67 27.54
N GLU A 671 -11.41 15.84 28.45
CA GLU A 671 -10.92 15.76 29.83
C GLU A 671 -9.64 14.94 29.93
#